data_c2bd25867c99dcaeea97070bab5fbb64
#
_entry.id   c2bd25867c99dcaeea97070bab5fbb64
#
_cell.length_a   1.000
_cell.length_b   1.000
_cell.length_c   1.000
_cell.angle_alpha   90.00
_cell.angle_beta   90.00
_cell.angle_gamma   90.00
#
_symmetry.space_group_name_H-M   'P 1'
#
loop_
_entity.id
_entity.type
_entity.pdbx_description
1 polymer ?
#
loop_
_entity_poly.entity_id
_entity_poly.type
_entity_poly.pdbx_seq_one_letter_code
_entity_poly.pdbx_strand_id
1 'polypeptide(L)'
;MGSEPDQPDLRRIRNIGIIAHIDAGKTTTTERILYYTGEIHRMGDVDKGNTTTDYLEEERERGITIVAAAITCRWRDAAGDPITINIIDTPGHVDFTAEVERSLRVLDGAVVIFSAVEGVEAQSETVWRQAAKYHIPRLCFINKMDRIGAEFDRVYAEIEERLLDSRPIPIQIPIGAGPEGTMGEFQGLIDLVAMKALHFKTEDLGSTFTVDEIPEPLRLEADAWRETMLNNLSAFDEQFAEQYMAHLDGAELSEGMIHAALRRATLTGRVQPVLCGSSFKYVGVQRLLDAVASYLPSPLDRPPVEGLHPKKGTELARKPSPDEPFSGLVFKVTSDAHGDLSFLRIYSGTLKAGTRAYNPGKEKKENCSRLYHIRADDREQIAVGTTGDIVGIVGLKDTFTGDTLCDATHPILLERIEFPETVISMSIEPVSSADKGKLSDTLNALSREDPTFTYKVNEETGQTLISGMGELHLEILKNRMTRDFNLKVHVGRPRVSYRETIKKAVKRIEGTCIRQTGGSGLYAKVTIDLEPEAQAKGAPVLHFVNKMKGGTIPAEFVPAIEAGLREEAKSGGRTGYPLVDLKVTLVDAAYHDVDSNDLAYRFAASDALRKAVEEAGPVLLEPIMRIEVVTPDDYLGNITADLSARRALIERTSTRGKLMVIDARAPLEKMFGYSTAVRSLSQGRASYTMEPLEYAAAPDSMLEAIAGL
;
A
#
# COMPACT_ATOMS: atom_id res chain seq x y z
N MET A 1 23.19 10.85 -39.87
CA MET A 1 21.79 10.45 -39.77
C MET A 1 21.76 9.42 -38.65
N GLY A 2 21.51 9.85 -37.44
CA GLY A 2 21.32 8.95 -36.33
C GLY A 2 19.92 8.33 -36.47
N SER A 3 19.84 7.02 -36.44
CA SER A 3 18.59 6.29 -36.36
C SER A 3 17.83 6.83 -35.13
N GLU A 4 16.59 7.29 -35.32
CA GLU A 4 15.68 7.50 -34.21
C GLU A 4 15.69 6.22 -33.34
N PRO A 5 15.78 6.33 -32.01
CA PRO A 5 15.71 5.16 -31.17
C PRO A 5 14.38 4.47 -31.43
N ASP A 6 14.45 3.19 -31.76
CA ASP A 6 13.29 2.32 -31.99
C ASP A 6 12.29 2.52 -30.82
N GLN A 7 11.09 3.03 -31.11
CA GLN A 7 10.09 3.22 -30.06
C GLN A 7 9.73 1.85 -29.47
N PRO A 8 9.83 1.66 -28.16
CA PRO A 8 9.54 0.37 -27.54
C PRO A 8 8.09 -0.04 -27.86
N ASP A 9 7.92 -1.25 -28.35
CA ASP A 9 6.60 -1.83 -28.56
C ASP A 9 5.90 -1.99 -27.19
N LEU A 10 4.88 -1.17 -26.92
CA LEU A 10 4.14 -1.16 -25.68
C LEU A 10 3.52 -2.52 -25.31
N ARG A 11 3.27 -3.39 -26.30
CA ARG A 11 2.78 -4.76 -26.08
C ARG A 11 3.80 -5.62 -25.34
N ARG A 12 5.08 -5.23 -25.38
CA ARG A 12 6.22 -5.96 -24.82
C ARG A 12 6.69 -5.41 -23.47
N ILE A 13 5.94 -4.52 -22.86
CA ILE A 13 6.20 -3.99 -21.52
C ILE A 13 5.29 -4.69 -20.51
N ARG A 14 5.83 -5.05 -19.35
CA ARG A 14 5.10 -5.55 -18.18
C ARG A 14 5.53 -4.76 -16.95
N ASN A 15 4.60 -4.01 -16.36
CA ASN A 15 4.85 -3.30 -15.10
C ASN A 15 4.16 -4.08 -13.99
N ILE A 16 4.94 -4.83 -13.25
CA ILE A 16 4.42 -5.79 -12.28
C ILE A 16 4.88 -5.47 -10.86
N GLY A 17 4.01 -5.77 -9.90
CA GLY A 17 4.36 -5.80 -8.49
C GLY A 17 4.55 -7.23 -8.00
N ILE A 18 5.53 -7.43 -7.12
CA ILE A 18 5.65 -8.67 -6.37
C ILE A 18 5.10 -8.43 -4.97
N ILE A 19 4.04 -9.14 -4.64
CA ILE A 19 3.25 -8.97 -3.44
C ILE A 19 3.30 -10.26 -2.62
N ALA A 20 3.55 -10.16 -1.33
CA ALA A 20 3.62 -11.33 -0.46
C ALA A 20 3.41 -10.91 1.00
N HIS A 21 2.99 -11.85 1.86
CA HIS A 21 3.16 -11.69 3.29
C HIS A 21 4.63 -11.83 3.70
N ILE A 22 4.95 -11.45 4.94
CA ILE A 22 6.29 -11.61 5.52
C ILE A 22 6.71 -13.09 5.44
N ASP A 23 7.96 -13.33 5.08
CA ASP A 23 8.56 -14.66 4.95
C ASP A 23 7.96 -15.58 3.87
N ALA A 24 7.04 -15.16 3.01
CA ALA A 24 6.60 -15.98 1.88
C ALA A 24 7.69 -16.26 0.83
N GLY A 25 8.82 -15.58 0.93
CA GLY A 25 9.94 -15.69 0.01
C GLY A 25 9.92 -14.68 -1.12
N LYS A 26 9.33 -13.51 -0.90
CA LYS A 26 9.27 -12.40 -1.85
C LYS A 26 10.65 -12.01 -2.36
N THR A 27 11.53 -11.55 -1.47
CA THR A 27 12.90 -11.12 -1.81
C THR A 27 13.70 -12.23 -2.49
N THR A 28 13.58 -13.49 -2.01
CA THR A 28 14.22 -14.63 -2.67
C THR A 28 13.72 -14.82 -4.10
N THR A 29 12.41 -14.68 -4.34
CA THR A 29 11.84 -14.81 -5.69
C THR A 29 12.32 -13.68 -6.59
N THR A 30 12.35 -12.44 -6.11
CA THR A 30 12.86 -11.28 -6.85
C THR A 30 14.34 -11.47 -7.23
N GLU A 31 15.19 -11.89 -6.29
CA GLU A 31 16.60 -12.19 -6.57
C GLU A 31 16.78 -13.29 -7.64
N ARG A 32 15.93 -14.32 -7.64
CA ARG A 32 15.95 -15.36 -8.68
C ARG A 32 15.52 -14.82 -10.04
N ILE A 33 14.50 -13.95 -10.08
CA ILE A 33 14.08 -13.29 -11.31
C ILE A 33 15.24 -12.45 -11.88
N LEU A 34 15.89 -11.63 -11.06
CA LEU A 34 17.03 -10.80 -11.50
C LEU A 34 18.21 -11.63 -12.00
N TYR A 35 18.46 -12.78 -11.39
CA TYR A 35 19.50 -13.68 -11.85
C TYR A 35 19.17 -14.32 -13.21
N TYR A 36 17.96 -14.86 -13.39
CA TYR A 36 17.56 -15.51 -14.66
C TYR A 36 17.41 -14.51 -15.81
N THR A 37 17.15 -13.25 -15.52
CA THR A 37 17.11 -12.17 -16.52
C THR A 37 18.49 -11.60 -16.82
N GLY A 38 19.53 -12.02 -16.07
CA GLY A 38 20.92 -11.61 -16.29
C GLY A 38 21.27 -10.22 -15.74
N GLU A 39 20.38 -9.63 -14.93
CA GLU A 39 20.63 -8.31 -14.33
C GLU A 39 21.63 -8.40 -13.16
N ILE A 40 21.73 -9.56 -12.50
CA ILE A 40 22.73 -9.83 -11.48
C ILE A 40 23.52 -11.10 -11.82
N HIS A 41 24.81 -11.09 -11.51
CA HIS A 41 25.72 -12.23 -11.78
C HIS A 41 25.82 -13.20 -10.59
N ARG A 42 25.43 -12.79 -9.40
CA ARG A 42 25.41 -13.61 -8.18
C ARG A 42 24.10 -13.36 -7.46
N MET A 43 23.49 -14.45 -7.03
CA MET A 43 22.27 -14.37 -6.23
C MET A 43 22.56 -13.90 -4.82
N GLY A 44 21.78 -12.95 -4.33
CA GLY A 44 21.73 -12.60 -2.92
C GLY A 44 21.04 -13.67 -2.09
N ASP A 45 21.34 -13.66 -0.81
CA ASP A 45 20.76 -14.55 0.19
C ASP A 45 20.24 -13.69 1.35
N VAL A 46 18.94 -13.78 1.62
CA VAL A 46 18.27 -12.98 2.67
C VAL A 46 18.90 -13.22 4.02
N ASP A 47 19.21 -14.50 4.34
CA ASP A 47 19.81 -14.86 5.62
C ASP A 47 21.23 -14.29 5.82
N LYS A 48 21.91 -13.96 4.73
CA LYS A 48 23.25 -13.34 4.74
C LYS A 48 23.21 -11.82 4.59
N GLY A 49 22.03 -11.23 4.38
CA GLY A 49 21.86 -9.79 4.22
C GLY A 49 22.60 -9.17 3.02
N ASN A 50 22.76 -9.94 1.92
CA ASN A 50 23.48 -9.50 0.73
C ASN A 50 22.60 -9.47 -0.53
N THR A 51 21.30 -9.28 -0.36
CA THR A 51 20.33 -9.14 -1.45
C THR A 51 20.47 -7.81 -2.17
N THR A 52 20.21 -7.81 -3.47
CA THR A 52 20.31 -6.62 -4.32
C THR A 52 19.11 -5.67 -4.12
N THR A 53 17.95 -6.22 -3.77
CA THR A 53 16.69 -5.45 -3.64
C THR A 53 16.54 -4.75 -2.30
N ASP A 54 17.24 -5.21 -1.26
CA ASP A 54 17.18 -4.63 0.08
C ASP A 54 18.30 -3.60 0.23
N TYR A 55 17.97 -2.31 0.05
CA TYR A 55 18.95 -1.22 0.07
C TYR A 55 19.29 -0.74 1.48
N LEU A 56 18.32 -0.80 2.40
CA LEU A 56 18.51 -0.34 3.76
C LEU A 56 19.23 -1.41 4.61
N GLU A 57 20.05 -0.96 5.54
CA GLU A 57 20.69 -1.85 6.49
C GLU A 57 19.65 -2.58 7.35
N GLU A 58 18.58 -1.88 7.73
CA GLU A 58 17.44 -2.44 8.46
C GLU A 58 16.69 -3.53 7.68
N GLU A 59 16.61 -3.43 6.34
CA GLU A 59 16.05 -4.48 5.48
C GLU A 59 16.91 -5.73 5.54
N ARG A 60 18.22 -5.57 5.43
CA ARG A 60 19.20 -6.66 5.47
C ARG A 60 19.30 -7.33 6.84
N GLU A 61 19.28 -6.54 7.92
CA GLU A 61 19.33 -7.06 9.28
C GLU A 61 18.06 -7.80 9.69
N ARG A 62 16.90 -7.34 9.22
CA ARG A 62 15.58 -7.87 9.60
C ARG A 62 15.01 -8.86 8.58
N GLY A 63 15.60 -8.95 7.39
CA GLY A 63 15.12 -9.80 6.29
C GLY A 63 13.75 -9.39 5.74
N ILE A 64 13.38 -8.09 5.86
CA ILE A 64 12.08 -7.56 5.39
C ILE A 64 12.31 -6.41 4.41
N THR A 65 11.50 -6.33 3.36
CA THR A 65 11.49 -5.17 2.47
C THR A 65 10.71 -4.04 3.12
N ILE A 66 11.33 -2.87 3.22
CA ILE A 66 10.77 -1.65 3.82
C ILE A 66 10.41 -0.65 2.73
N VAL A 67 11.30 -0.47 1.76
CA VAL A 67 11.18 0.51 0.69
C VAL A 67 11.01 -0.20 -0.65
N ALA A 68 9.95 0.13 -1.39
CA ALA A 68 9.72 -0.45 -2.70
C ALA A 68 10.91 -0.21 -3.64
N ALA A 69 11.47 -1.28 -4.20
CA ALA A 69 12.49 -1.21 -5.25
C ALA A 69 11.81 -1.24 -6.62
N ALA A 70 12.26 -0.40 -7.55
CA ALA A 70 11.80 -0.44 -8.93
C ALA A 70 12.98 -0.84 -9.83
N ILE A 71 12.89 -1.98 -10.48
CA ILE A 71 14.00 -2.57 -11.27
C ILE A 71 13.46 -2.99 -12.63
N THR A 72 14.19 -2.65 -13.68
CA THR A 72 13.89 -3.07 -15.06
C THR A 72 14.73 -4.27 -15.44
N CYS A 73 14.09 -5.32 -15.96
CA CYS A 73 14.78 -6.51 -16.48
C CYS A 73 14.18 -6.97 -17.82
N ARG A 74 14.86 -7.88 -18.48
CA ARG A 74 14.47 -8.40 -19.80
C ARG A 74 14.26 -9.91 -19.77
N TRP A 75 13.16 -10.34 -20.34
CA TRP A 75 12.84 -11.76 -20.52
C TRP A 75 12.52 -12.03 -22.00
N ARG A 76 12.38 -13.29 -22.38
CA ARG A 76 11.90 -13.69 -23.70
C ARG A 76 10.59 -14.42 -23.57
N ASP A 77 9.62 -14.08 -24.41
CA ASP A 77 8.37 -14.82 -24.50
C ASP A 77 8.54 -16.21 -25.14
N ALA A 78 7.48 -16.98 -25.21
CA ALA A 78 7.48 -18.30 -25.82
C ALA A 78 7.88 -18.30 -27.31
N ALA A 79 7.74 -17.18 -28.00
CA ALA A 79 8.19 -16.99 -29.38
C ALA A 79 9.68 -16.60 -29.49
N GLY A 80 10.34 -16.35 -28.36
CA GLY A 80 11.74 -15.91 -28.28
C GLY A 80 11.91 -14.39 -28.39
N ASP A 81 10.82 -13.64 -28.41
CA ASP A 81 10.83 -12.20 -28.54
C ASP A 81 11.13 -11.50 -27.18
N PRO A 82 11.89 -10.40 -27.17
CA PRO A 82 12.26 -9.72 -25.94
C PRO A 82 11.07 -9.00 -25.31
N ILE A 83 10.86 -9.21 -24.00
CA ILE A 83 9.90 -8.49 -23.15
C ILE A 83 10.65 -7.71 -22.08
N THR A 84 10.27 -6.46 -21.88
CA THR A 84 10.77 -5.62 -20.78
C THR A 84 9.82 -5.76 -19.59
N ILE A 85 10.35 -6.18 -18.45
CA ILE A 85 9.60 -6.32 -17.19
C ILE A 85 10.14 -5.29 -16.22
N ASN A 86 9.28 -4.36 -15.81
CA ASN A 86 9.55 -3.45 -14.70
C ASN A 86 8.94 -4.06 -13.44
N ILE A 87 9.78 -4.42 -12.49
CA ILE A 87 9.39 -5.03 -11.23
C ILE A 87 9.38 -3.94 -10.17
N ILE A 88 8.27 -3.81 -9.46
CA ILE A 88 8.16 -3.01 -8.24
C ILE A 88 8.04 -4.00 -7.08
N ASP A 89 9.12 -4.13 -6.31
CA ASP A 89 9.14 -4.96 -5.12
C ASP A 89 8.45 -4.22 -3.97
N THR A 90 7.29 -4.72 -3.54
CA THR A 90 6.46 -4.02 -2.54
C THR A 90 6.76 -4.51 -1.12
N PRO A 91 6.75 -3.61 -0.10
CA PRO A 91 6.89 -4.04 1.29
C PRO A 91 5.80 -5.03 1.69
N GLY A 92 6.17 -5.99 2.57
CA GLY A 92 5.23 -6.97 3.12
C GLY A 92 4.66 -6.58 4.50
N HIS A 93 5.18 -5.55 5.15
CA HIS A 93 4.82 -5.20 6.53
C HIS A 93 3.71 -4.13 6.58
N VAL A 94 2.77 -4.28 7.53
CA VAL A 94 1.60 -3.39 7.66
C VAL A 94 1.95 -1.93 7.97
N ASP A 95 3.07 -1.66 8.64
CA ASP A 95 3.53 -0.28 8.90
C ASP A 95 3.88 0.46 7.61
N PHE A 96 4.05 -0.26 6.49
CA PHE A 96 4.37 0.28 5.16
C PHE A 96 3.21 0.18 4.17
N THR A 97 1.98 0.12 4.67
CA THR A 97 0.76 0.05 3.84
C THR A 97 0.71 1.14 2.77
N ALA A 98 1.21 2.33 3.08
CA ALA A 98 1.29 3.44 2.13
C ALA A 98 2.27 3.18 0.97
N GLU A 99 3.39 2.50 1.23
CA GLU A 99 4.32 2.07 0.17
C GLU A 99 3.64 1.06 -0.76
N VAL A 100 2.84 0.15 -0.20
CA VAL A 100 2.05 -0.81 -0.98
C VAL A 100 1.02 -0.09 -1.85
N GLU A 101 0.23 0.83 -1.29
CA GLU A 101 -0.76 1.63 -2.02
C GLU A 101 -0.12 2.42 -3.18
N ARG A 102 1.03 3.05 -2.93
CA ARG A 102 1.78 3.79 -3.96
C ARG A 102 2.23 2.89 -5.09
N SER A 103 2.78 1.75 -4.75
CA SER A 103 3.26 0.77 -5.71
C SER A 103 2.11 0.22 -6.54
N LEU A 104 1.02 -0.22 -5.89
CA LEU A 104 -0.16 -0.77 -6.57
C LEU A 104 -0.76 0.19 -7.60
N ARG A 105 -0.75 1.50 -7.34
CA ARG A 105 -1.34 2.51 -8.23
C ARG A 105 -0.65 2.58 -9.61
N VAL A 106 0.62 2.19 -9.69
CA VAL A 106 1.41 2.29 -10.92
C VAL A 106 1.63 0.96 -11.63
N LEU A 107 1.11 -0.13 -11.07
CA LEU A 107 1.21 -1.47 -11.66
C LEU A 107 0.16 -1.69 -12.74
N ASP A 108 0.56 -2.48 -13.74
CA ASP A 108 -0.37 -3.03 -14.72
C ASP A 108 -0.86 -4.43 -14.29
N GLY A 109 0.01 -5.22 -13.66
CA GLY A 109 -0.28 -6.55 -13.13
C GLY A 109 0.48 -6.86 -11.86
N ALA A 110 0.19 -7.98 -11.20
CA ALA A 110 0.90 -8.39 -9.98
C ALA A 110 1.13 -9.90 -9.91
N VAL A 111 2.20 -10.28 -9.22
CA VAL A 111 2.48 -11.65 -8.78
C VAL A 111 2.27 -11.69 -7.26
N VAL A 112 1.35 -12.52 -6.80
CA VAL A 112 1.07 -12.74 -5.38
C VAL A 112 1.72 -14.04 -4.95
N ILE A 113 2.66 -13.96 -4.01
CA ILE A 113 3.39 -15.13 -3.51
C ILE A 113 2.75 -15.59 -2.20
N PHE A 114 2.37 -16.86 -2.18
CA PHE A 114 1.89 -17.56 -0.98
C PHE A 114 2.92 -18.59 -0.54
N SER A 115 2.97 -18.87 0.74
CA SER A 115 3.78 -19.97 1.26
C SER A 115 2.98 -21.25 1.28
N ALA A 116 3.55 -22.35 0.77
CA ALA A 116 2.93 -23.66 0.82
C ALA A 116 2.75 -24.19 2.27
N VAL A 117 3.47 -23.60 3.22
CA VAL A 117 3.42 -23.97 4.66
C VAL A 117 2.44 -23.10 5.42
N GLU A 118 2.58 -21.77 5.32
CA GLU A 118 1.79 -20.80 6.06
C GLU A 118 0.40 -20.57 5.42
N GLY A 119 0.28 -20.69 4.10
CA GLY A 119 -0.97 -20.49 3.37
C GLY A 119 -1.34 -19.01 3.18
N VAL A 120 -2.64 -18.72 3.25
CA VAL A 120 -3.18 -17.35 3.16
C VAL A 120 -3.22 -16.72 4.54
N GLU A 121 -2.43 -15.67 4.75
CA GLU A 121 -2.37 -14.90 6.00
C GLU A 121 -3.20 -13.61 5.91
N ALA A 122 -3.48 -12.97 7.07
CA ALA A 122 -4.24 -11.72 7.14
C ALA A 122 -3.61 -10.59 6.29
N GLN A 123 -2.28 -10.56 6.20
CA GLN A 123 -1.57 -9.62 5.33
C GLN A 123 -1.86 -9.90 3.85
N SER A 124 -1.89 -11.16 3.44
CA SER A 124 -2.25 -11.54 2.07
C SER A 124 -3.64 -11.05 1.72
N GLU A 125 -4.62 -11.19 2.63
CA GLU A 125 -5.99 -10.70 2.43
C GLU A 125 -6.04 -9.17 2.29
N THR A 126 -5.23 -8.46 3.10
CA THR A 126 -5.19 -6.99 3.07
C THR A 126 -4.64 -6.48 1.75
N VAL A 127 -3.48 -6.99 1.32
CA VAL A 127 -2.85 -6.56 0.05
C VAL A 127 -3.67 -7.02 -1.15
N TRP A 128 -4.34 -8.19 -1.05
CA TRP A 128 -5.27 -8.66 -2.07
C TRP A 128 -6.44 -7.69 -2.28
N ARG A 129 -7.06 -7.22 -1.19
CA ARG A 129 -8.14 -6.21 -1.25
C ARG A 129 -7.66 -4.89 -1.85
N GLN A 130 -6.45 -4.45 -1.50
CA GLN A 130 -5.84 -3.26 -2.10
C GLN A 130 -5.61 -3.42 -3.60
N ALA A 131 -5.07 -4.57 -4.04
CA ALA A 131 -4.91 -4.86 -5.47
C ALA A 131 -6.26 -4.95 -6.22
N ALA A 132 -7.30 -5.49 -5.56
CA ALA A 132 -8.65 -5.54 -6.10
C ALA A 132 -9.26 -4.15 -6.27
N LYS A 133 -9.02 -3.22 -5.34
CA LYS A 133 -9.45 -1.80 -5.44
C LYS A 133 -8.96 -1.14 -6.74
N TYR A 134 -7.75 -1.48 -7.20
CA TYR A 134 -7.16 -0.94 -8.42
C TYR A 134 -7.38 -1.82 -9.65
N HIS A 135 -8.22 -2.85 -9.55
CA HIS A 135 -8.51 -3.81 -10.64
C HIS A 135 -7.24 -4.36 -11.30
N ILE A 136 -6.25 -4.74 -10.49
CA ILE A 136 -4.97 -5.26 -10.98
C ILE A 136 -5.12 -6.76 -11.27
N PRO A 137 -4.88 -7.22 -12.52
CA PRO A 137 -4.76 -8.63 -12.84
C PRO A 137 -3.60 -9.28 -12.07
N ARG A 138 -3.83 -10.50 -11.57
CA ARG A 138 -2.92 -11.17 -10.66
C ARG A 138 -2.60 -12.60 -11.09
N LEU A 139 -1.34 -13.00 -10.88
CA LEU A 139 -0.91 -14.40 -10.85
C LEU A 139 -0.67 -14.80 -9.40
N CYS A 140 -0.94 -16.04 -9.06
CA CYS A 140 -0.64 -16.62 -7.75
C CYS A 140 0.55 -17.58 -7.89
N PHE A 141 1.53 -17.47 -6.98
CA PHE A 141 2.68 -18.36 -6.92
C PHE A 141 2.78 -18.98 -5.53
N ILE A 142 2.53 -20.28 -5.41
CA ILE A 142 2.65 -21.05 -4.17
C ILE A 142 4.10 -21.49 -4.04
N ASN A 143 4.84 -20.78 -3.21
CA ASN A 143 6.28 -20.94 -2.98
C ASN A 143 6.58 -21.86 -1.78
N LYS A 144 7.83 -22.25 -1.60
CA LYS A 144 8.32 -23.11 -0.50
C LYS A 144 7.78 -24.53 -0.53
N MET A 145 7.54 -25.08 -1.71
CA MET A 145 7.13 -26.48 -1.84
C MET A 145 8.14 -27.51 -1.29
N ASP A 146 9.40 -27.07 -1.10
CA ASP A 146 10.50 -27.83 -0.51
C ASP A 146 10.51 -27.92 1.03
N ARG A 147 9.57 -27.25 1.70
CA ARG A 147 9.56 -27.19 3.17
C ARG A 147 8.72 -28.29 3.81
N ILE A 148 9.06 -28.64 5.08
CA ILE A 148 8.25 -29.55 5.88
C ILE A 148 6.87 -28.94 6.10
N GLY A 149 5.80 -29.69 5.79
CA GLY A 149 4.43 -29.24 5.93
C GLY A 149 3.92 -28.41 4.75
N ALA A 150 4.62 -28.41 3.62
CA ALA A 150 4.13 -27.80 2.39
C ALA A 150 2.94 -28.60 1.82
N GLU A 151 1.83 -27.92 1.53
CA GLU A 151 0.58 -28.51 1.04
C GLU A 151 -0.03 -27.60 -0.05
N PHE A 152 0.05 -28.03 -1.32
CA PHE A 152 -0.48 -27.27 -2.45
C PHE A 152 -2.01 -27.15 -2.40
N ASP A 153 -2.70 -28.29 -2.25
CA ASP A 153 -4.18 -28.36 -2.32
C ASP A 153 -4.83 -27.50 -1.23
N ARG A 154 -4.28 -27.54 -0.02
CA ARG A 154 -4.76 -26.72 1.09
C ARG A 154 -4.64 -25.23 0.78
N VAL A 155 -3.46 -24.79 0.32
CA VAL A 155 -3.25 -23.37 0.00
C VAL A 155 -4.07 -22.93 -1.19
N TYR A 156 -4.24 -23.78 -2.19
CA TYR A 156 -5.14 -23.50 -3.32
C TYR A 156 -6.59 -23.28 -2.85
N ALA A 157 -7.10 -24.15 -1.97
CA ALA A 157 -8.43 -24.00 -1.39
C ALA A 157 -8.55 -22.72 -0.53
N GLU A 158 -7.52 -22.41 0.28
CA GLU A 158 -7.49 -21.17 1.08
C GLU A 158 -7.52 -19.91 0.19
N ILE A 159 -6.85 -19.92 -0.96
CA ILE A 159 -6.90 -18.81 -1.93
C ILE A 159 -8.35 -18.62 -2.41
N GLU A 160 -9.05 -19.69 -2.73
CA GLU A 160 -10.44 -19.64 -3.20
C GLU A 160 -11.42 -19.18 -2.11
N GLU A 161 -11.27 -19.69 -0.89
CA GLU A 161 -12.22 -19.47 0.20
C GLU A 161 -12.02 -18.13 0.94
N ARG A 162 -10.75 -17.71 1.13
CA ARG A 162 -10.42 -16.58 2.01
C ARG A 162 -10.18 -15.26 1.28
N LEU A 163 -9.84 -15.30 -0.01
CA LEU A 163 -9.55 -14.08 -0.75
C LEU A 163 -10.79 -13.57 -1.48
N LEU A 164 -11.10 -12.31 -1.27
CA LEU A 164 -12.28 -11.66 -1.84
C LEU A 164 -12.29 -11.77 -3.37
N ASP A 165 -13.37 -12.29 -3.94
CA ASP A 165 -13.60 -12.44 -5.37
C ASP A 165 -12.48 -13.21 -6.11
N SER A 166 -11.76 -14.08 -5.40
CA SER A 166 -10.77 -14.97 -5.96
C SER A 166 -11.42 -16.05 -6.83
N ARG A 167 -10.78 -16.33 -7.96
CA ARG A 167 -11.12 -17.43 -8.86
C ARG A 167 -9.82 -18.06 -9.36
N PRO A 168 -9.14 -18.84 -8.51
CA PRO A 168 -7.88 -19.44 -8.86
C PRO A 168 -8.07 -20.50 -9.97
N ILE A 169 -7.19 -20.50 -10.95
CA ILE A 169 -7.13 -21.53 -12.00
C ILE A 169 -5.74 -22.18 -11.91
N PRO A 170 -5.66 -23.47 -11.57
CA PRO A 170 -4.38 -24.16 -11.49
C PRO A 170 -3.83 -24.36 -12.89
N ILE A 171 -2.63 -23.87 -13.16
CA ILE A 171 -1.91 -24.11 -14.43
C ILE A 171 -0.69 -25.01 -14.23
N GLN A 172 -0.29 -25.22 -12.98
CA GLN A 172 0.74 -26.14 -12.56
C GLN A 172 0.37 -26.79 -11.23
N ILE A 173 0.85 -28.01 -11.02
CA ILE A 173 0.82 -28.71 -9.72
C ILE A 173 2.22 -29.25 -9.40
N PRO A 174 2.57 -29.45 -8.12
CA PRO A 174 3.88 -29.95 -7.73
C PRO A 174 4.03 -31.45 -7.95
N ILE A 175 5.26 -31.91 -8.20
CA ILE A 175 5.64 -33.32 -8.11
C ILE A 175 6.23 -33.52 -6.70
N GLY A 176 5.40 -34.01 -5.79
CA GLY A 176 5.76 -34.15 -4.38
C GLY A 176 5.78 -32.82 -3.62
N ALA A 177 6.05 -32.92 -2.30
CA ALA A 177 6.17 -31.78 -1.40
C ALA A 177 7.08 -32.14 -0.22
N GLY A 178 7.88 -31.17 0.24
CA GLY A 178 8.80 -31.35 1.39
C GLY A 178 10.26 -31.44 1.02
N PRO A 179 11.13 -31.58 2.04
CA PRO A 179 12.58 -31.55 1.89
C PRO A 179 13.14 -32.76 1.14
N GLU A 180 14.28 -32.54 0.52
CA GLU A 180 15.11 -33.56 -0.11
C GLU A 180 15.43 -34.73 0.88
N GLY A 181 15.34 -35.97 0.39
CA GLY A 181 15.55 -37.20 1.18
C GLY A 181 14.36 -37.60 2.05
N THR A 182 13.23 -36.91 1.97
CA THR A 182 11.98 -37.33 2.63
C THR A 182 11.08 -38.12 1.69
N MET A 183 10.20 -38.95 2.26
CA MET A 183 9.19 -39.64 1.46
C MET A 183 8.22 -38.62 0.84
N GLY A 184 8.16 -38.57 -0.51
CA GLY A 184 7.34 -37.59 -1.23
C GLY A 184 8.00 -36.22 -1.40
N GLU A 185 9.34 -36.15 -1.36
CA GLU A 185 10.10 -34.90 -1.57
C GLU A 185 9.66 -34.14 -2.83
N PHE A 186 9.86 -32.83 -2.80
CA PHE A 186 9.56 -31.96 -3.95
C PHE A 186 10.60 -32.14 -5.07
N GLN A 187 10.18 -32.64 -6.22
CA GLN A 187 11.06 -33.02 -7.34
C GLN A 187 10.90 -32.16 -8.57
N GLY A 188 9.78 -31.47 -8.74
CA GLY A 188 9.48 -30.70 -9.95
C GLY A 188 8.03 -30.29 -10.05
N LEU A 189 7.57 -30.03 -11.28
CA LEU A 189 6.25 -29.50 -11.57
C LEU A 189 5.58 -30.32 -12.67
N ILE A 190 4.26 -30.37 -12.66
CA ILE A 190 3.46 -30.80 -13.81
C ILE A 190 2.82 -29.55 -14.42
N ASP A 191 3.08 -29.31 -15.70
CA ASP A 191 2.42 -28.29 -16.51
C ASP A 191 1.08 -28.85 -16.99
N LEU A 192 -0.02 -28.29 -16.52
CA LEU A 192 -1.38 -28.73 -16.86
C LEU A 192 -1.83 -28.29 -18.26
N VAL A 193 -1.20 -27.28 -18.86
CA VAL A 193 -1.49 -26.84 -20.22
C VAL A 193 -0.86 -27.82 -21.22
N ALA A 194 0.41 -28.13 -21.06
CA ALA A 194 1.16 -29.03 -21.93
C ALA A 194 1.02 -30.51 -21.54
N MET A 195 0.54 -30.83 -20.34
CA MET A 195 0.50 -32.19 -19.74
C MET A 195 1.86 -32.88 -19.76
N LYS A 196 2.86 -32.17 -19.24
CA LYS A 196 4.25 -32.64 -19.13
C LYS A 196 4.80 -32.42 -17.73
N ALA A 197 5.73 -33.28 -17.33
CA ALA A 197 6.51 -33.13 -16.11
C ALA A 197 7.77 -32.30 -16.39
N LEU A 198 8.09 -31.37 -15.48
CA LEU A 198 9.24 -30.48 -15.56
C LEU A 198 10.17 -30.76 -14.37
N HIS A 199 11.40 -31.18 -14.65
CA HIS A 199 12.42 -31.43 -13.62
C HIS A 199 13.59 -30.45 -13.79
N PHE A 200 13.83 -29.60 -12.79
CA PHE A 200 14.84 -28.56 -12.79
C PHE A 200 16.18 -29.09 -12.30
N LYS A 201 17.27 -28.69 -12.93
CA LYS A 201 18.62 -29.14 -12.55
C LYS A 201 19.19 -28.21 -11.48
N THR A 202 19.55 -28.76 -10.34
CA THR A 202 20.14 -28.00 -9.22
C THR A 202 21.60 -27.63 -9.46
N GLU A 203 22.32 -28.38 -10.30
CA GLU A 203 23.73 -28.14 -10.62
C GLU A 203 23.97 -26.82 -11.38
N ASP A 204 23.00 -26.37 -12.13
CA ASP A 204 23.04 -25.08 -12.87
C ASP A 204 22.12 -24.03 -12.25
N LEU A 205 21.78 -24.18 -10.97
CA LEU A 205 20.89 -23.30 -10.23
C LEU A 205 19.51 -23.16 -10.90
N GLY A 206 19.01 -24.28 -11.44
CA GLY A 206 17.69 -24.35 -12.08
C GLY A 206 17.60 -23.64 -13.43
N SER A 207 18.72 -23.19 -14.03
CA SER A 207 18.73 -22.50 -15.31
C SER A 207 18.20 -23.36 -16.45
N THR A 208 18.36 -24.69 -16.35
CA THR A 208 17.80 -25.65 -17.30
C THR A 208 16.88 -26.63 -16.61
N PHE A 209 15.91 -27.13 -17.36
CA PHE A 209 14.99 -28.19 -16.91
C PHE A 209 14.75 -29.19 -18.04
N THR A 210 14.40 -30.42 -17.68
CA THR A 210 13.93 -31.45 -18.62
C THR A 210 12.42 -31.43 -18.70
N VAL A 211 11.91 -31.80 -19.87
CA VAL A 211 10.47 -31.94 -20.15
C VAL A 211 10.21 -33.43 -20.40
N ASP A 212 9.53 -34.06 -19.49
CA ASP A 212 9.31 -35.50 -19.49
C ASP A 212 7.81 -35.83 -19.53
N GLU A 213 7.47 -37.07 -19.77
CA GLU A 213 6.09 -37.56 -19.61
C GLU A 213 5.72 -37.59 -18.12
N ILE A 214 4.45 -37.33 -17.82
CA ILE A 214 3.95 -37.38 -16.44
C ILE A 214 4.11 -38.81 -15.91
N PRO A 215 4.74 -39.01 -14.73
CA PRO A 215 4.85 -40.31 -14.11
C PRO A 215 3.45 -40.99 -13.95
N GLU A 216 3.35 -42.27 -14.28
CA GLU A 216 2.08 -43.03 -14.27
C GLU A 216 1.29 -42.86 -12.94
N PRO A 217 1.93 -42.87 -11.73
CA PRO A 217 1.19 -42.67 -10.49
C PRO A 217 0.53 -41.30 -10.33
N LEU A 218 1.03 -40.29 -11.03
CA LEU A 218 0.54 -38.88 -10.94
C LEU A 218 -0.40 -38.54 -12.11
N ARG A 219 -0.55 -39.43 -13.06
CA ARG A 219 -1.34 -39.18 -14.30
C ARG A 219 -2.79 -38.86 -13.98
N LEU A 220 -3.39 -39.68 -13.11
CA LEU A 220 -4.81 -39.52 -12.74
C LEU A 220 -5.08 -38.20 -12.01
N GLU A 221 -4.17 -37.79 -11.14
CA GLU A 221 -4.22 -36.53 -10.41
C GLU A 221 -4.07 -35.34 -11.39
N ALA A 222 -3.09 -35.42 -12.30
CA ALA A 222 -2.86 -34.39 -13.30
C ALA A 222 -4.07 -34.22 -14.25
N ASP A 223 -4.70 -35.34 -14.67
CA ASP A 223 -5.90 -35.29 -15.51
C ASP A 223 -7.08 -34.64 -14.77
N ALA A 224 -7.28 -34.92 -13.47
CA ALA A 224 -8.31 -34.29 -12.64
C ALA A 224 -8.08 -32.79 -12.47
N TRP A 225 -6.84 -32.37 -12.20
CA TRP A 225 -6.49 -30.96 -12.11
C TRP A 225 -6.61 -30.23 -13.44
N ARG A 226 -6.25 -30.89 -14.56
CA ARG A 226 -6.48 -30.34 -15.90
C ARG A 226 -7.96 -30.13 -16.19
N GLU A 227 -8.80 -31.10 -15.87
CA GLU A 227 -10.25 -30.96 -16.02
C GLU A 227 -10.77 -29.78 -15.19
N THR A 228 -10.33 -29.64 -13.96
CA THR A 228 -10.66 -28.49 -13.10
C THR A 228 -10.23 -27.18 -13.77
N MET A 229 -9.01 -27.09 -14.31
CA MET A 229 -8.51 -25.93 -15.05
C MET A 229 -9.41 -25.57 -16.23
N LEU A 230 -9.74 -26.54 -17.09
CA LEU A 230 -10.53 -26.33 -18.31
C LEU A 230 -11.99 -25.94 -17.98
N ASN A 231 -12.60 -26.58 -16.99
CA ASN A 231 -13.95 -26.29 -16.54
C ASN A 231 -14.01 -24.84 -15.93
N ASN A 232 -13.08 -24.50 -15.06
CA ASN A 232 -13.05 -23.15 -14.48
C ASN A 232 -12.80 -22.09 -15.56
N LEU A 233 -11.89 -22.35 -16.51
CA LEU A 233 -11.60 -21.41 -17.59
C LEU A 233 -12.80 -21.19 -18.51
N SER A 234 -13.54 -22.25 -18.84
CA SER A 234 -14.74 -22.16 -19.67
C SER A 234 -15.87 -21.34 -19.04
N ALA A 235 -15.91 -21.25 -17.70
CA ALA A 235 -16.88 -20.41 -16.99
C ALA A 235 -16.64 -18.91 -17.14
N PHE A 236 -15.42 -18.49 -17.52
CA PHE A 236 -15.02 -17.08 -17.58
C PHE A 236 -14.66 -16.57 -18.98
N ASP A 237 -14.59 -17.44 -19.99
CA ASP A 237 -14.28 -17.09 -21.38
C ASP A 237 -15.25 -17.79 -22.33
N GLU A 238 -16.22 -17.04 -22.88
CA GLU A 238 -17.26 -17.57 -23.75
C GLU A 238 -16.69 -18.25 -25.02
N GLN A 239 -15.65 -17.65 -25.61
CA GLN A 239 -14.99 -18.22 -26.79
C GLN A 239 -14.32 -19.56 -26.45
N PHE A 240 -13.72 -19.67 -25.28
CA PHE A 240 -13.12 -20.92 -24.84
C PHE A 240 -14.17 -21.96 -24.47
N ALA A 241 -15.29 -21.53 -23.87
CA ALA A 241 -16.40 -22.43 -23.59
C ALA A 241 -16.89 -23.16 -24.85
N GLU A 242 -17.06 -22.47 -25.98
CA GLU A 242 -17.42 -23.07 -27.27
C GLU A 242 -16.35 -24.07 -27.75
N GLN A 243 -15.07 -23.69 -27.63
CA GLN A 243 -13.95 -24.56 -28.02
C GLN A 243 -13.86 -25.82 -27.14
N TYR A 244 -14.10 -25.66 -25.84
CA TYR A 244 -14.07 -26.76 -24.88
C TYR A 244 -15.26 -27.71 -25.07
N MET A 245 -16.46 -27.21 -25.34
CA MET A 245 -17.60 -28.05 -25.72
C MET A 245 -17.33 -28.85 -26.99
N ALA A 246 -16.76 -28.22 -28.02
CA ALA A 246 -16.36 -28.92 -29.24
C ALA A 246 -15.27 -29.97 -28.95
N HIS A 247 -14.38 -29.74 -28.01
CA HIS A 247 -13.37 -30.71 -27.58
C HIS A 247 -14.00 -31.94 -26.91
N LEU A 248 -15.01 -31.75 -26.07
CA LEU A 248 -15.76 -32.85 -25.46
C LEU A 248 -16.48 -33.70 -26.52
N ASP A 249 -16.84 -33.12 -27.69
CA ASP A 249 -17.39 -33.79 -28.86
C ASP A 249 -16.31 -34.37 -29.80
N GLY A 250 -15.01 -34.30 -29.39
CA GLY A 250 -13.89 -34.90 -30.11
C GLY A 250 -13.04 -33.97 -30.97
N ALA A 251 -13.24 -32.64 -30.91
CA ALA A 251 -12.39 -31.69 -31.58
C ALA A 251 -11.03 -31.55 -30.85
N GLU A 252 -9.99 -31.13 -31.58
CA GLU A 252 -8.68 -30.89 -31.01
C GLU A 252 -8.68 -29.59 -30.18
N LEU A 253 -8.14 -29.66 -28.94
CA LEU A 253 -7.91 -28.49 -28.06
C LEU A 253 -6.41 -28.22 -27.99
N SER A 254 -5.94 -27.24 -28.74
CA SER A 254 -4.51 -26.89 -28.76
C SER A 254 -4.09 -26.10 -27.51
N GLU A 255 -2.80 -26.20 -27.12
CA GLU A 255 -2.21 -25.39 -26.05
C GLU A 255 -2.39 -23.89 -26.30
N GLY A 256 -2.26 -23.45 -27.57
CA GLY A 256 -2.46 -22.06 -27.95
C GLY A 256 -3.86 -21.51 -27.65
N MET A 257 -4.91 -22.34 -27.80
CA MET A 257 -6.28 -21.96 -27.41
C MET A 257 -6.40 -21.76 -25.90
N ILE A 258 -5.79 -22.66 -25.11
CA ILE A 258 -5.79 -22.58 -23.64
C ILE A 258 -5.02 -21.33 -23.19
N HIS A 259 -3.81 -21.09 -23.72
CA HIS A 259 -3.02 -19.90 -23.40
C HIS A 259 -3.75 -18.61 -23.74
N ALA A 260 -4.40 -18.52 -24.91
CA ALA A 260 -5.18 -17.35 -25.30
C ALA A 260 -6.37 -17.09 -24.36
N ALA A 261 -7.07 -18.14 -23.96
CA ALA A 261 -8.18 -18.04 -23.00
C ALA A 261 -7.70 -17.63 -21.60
N LEU A 262 -6.61 -18.23 -21.09
CA LEU A 262 -6.00 -17.86 -19.82
C LEU A 262 -5.63 -16.36 -19.81
N ARG A 263 -5.02 -15.88 -20.90
CA ARG A 263 -4.69 -14.44 -21.01
C ARG A 263 -5.95 -13.58 -20.96
N ARG A 264 -6.95 -13.85 -21.80
CA ARG A 264 -8.21 -13.05 -21.81
C ARG A 264 -8.86 -13.04 -20.44
N ALA A 265 -9.03 -14.21 -19.81
CA ALA A 265 -9.64 -14.33 -18.50
C ALA A 265 -8.84 -13.59 -17.40
N THR A 266 -7.50 -13.70 -17.41
CA THR A 266 -6.61 -12.98 -16.47
C THR A 266 -6.72 -11.47 -16.62
N LEU A 267 -6.75 -10.95 -17.84
CA LEU A 267 -6.86 -9.51 -18.11
C LEU A 267 -8.16 -8.90 -17.57
N THR A 268 -9.22 -9.68 -17.39
CA THR A 268 -10.45 -9.19 -16.72
C THR A 268 -10.27 -8.92 -15.23
N GLY A 269 -9.18 -9.41 -14.63
CA GLY A 269 -8.92 -9.36 -13.18
C GLY A 269 -9.76 -10.35 -12.36
N ARG A 270 -10.67 -11.12 -13.00
CA ARG A 270 -11.58 -12.06 -12.32
C ARG A 270 -10.95 -13.41 -12.05
N VAL A 271 -9.98 -13.80 -12.87
CA VAL A 271 -9.31 -15.10 -12.80
C VAL A 271 -7.85 -14.90 -12.44
N GLN A 272 -7.31 -15.82 -11.65
CA GLN A 272 -5.92 -15.82 -11.24
C GLN A 272 -5.27 -17.18 -11.54
N PRO A 273 -4.40 -17.24 -12.56
CA PRO A 273 -3.59 -18.42 -12.79
C PRO A 273 -2.70 -18.73 -11.59
N VAL A 274 -2.71 -20.00 -11.14
CA VAL A 274 -1.93 -20.48 -9.99
C VAL A 274 -0.79 -21.35 -10.47
N LEU A 275 0.41 -20.95 -10.05
CA LEU A 275 1.68 -21.67 -10.24
C LEU A 275 2.22 -22.10 -8.89
N CYS A 276 3.18 -23.03 -8.89
CA CYS A 276 3.87 -23.43 -7.68
C CYS A 276 5.37 -23.60 -7.92
N GLY A 277 6.13 -23.70 -6.81
CA GLY A 277 7.57 -23.89 -6.90
C GLY A 277 8.32 -23.71 -5.58
N SER A 278 9.62 -23.63 -5.69
CA SER A 278 10.54 -23.26 -4.61
C SER A 278 11.61 -22.31 -5.14
N SER A 279 11.46 -21.02 -4.82
CA SER A 279 12.48 -20.02 -5.17
C SER A 279 13.83 -20.33 -4.49
N PHE A 280 13.82 -20.94 -3.30
CA PHE A 280 15.04 -21.36 -2.60
C PHE A 280 15.77 -22.49 -3.33
N LYS A 281 15.04 -23.48 -3.82
CA LYS A 281 15.58 -24.64 -4.57
C LYS A 281 15.62 -24.41 -6.09
N TYR A 282 15.42 -23.17 -6.55
CA TYR A 282 15.54 -22.79 -7.98
C TYR A 282 14.51 -23.43 -8.90
N VAL A 283 13.34 -23.80 -8.39
CA VAL A 283 12.30 -24.51 -9.15
C VAL A 283 11.11 -23.59 -9.41
N GLY A 284 10.69 -23.46 -10.67
CA GLY A 284 9.44 -22.83 -11.08
C GLY A 284 9.51 -21.33 -11.39
N VAL A 285 10.59 -20.61 -11.05
CA VAL A 285 10.67 -19.15 -11.25
C VAL A 285 10.72 -18.76 -12.73
N GLN A 286 11.38 -19.53 -13.58
CA GLN A 286 11.37 -19.29 -15.04
C GLN A 286 9.96 -19.45 -15.62
N ARG A 287 9.21 -20.45 -15.16
CA ARG A 287 7.81 -20.65 -15.56
C ARG A 287 6.90 -19.53 -15.06
N LEU A 288 7.22 -18.96 -13.90
CA LEU A 288 6.55 -17.73 -13.42
C LEU A 288 6.84 -16.54 -14.36
N LEU A 289 8.08 -16.37 -14.83
CA LEU A 289 8.44 -15.33 -15.80
C LEU A 289 7.72 -15.54 -17.15
N ASP A 290 7.60 -16.79 -17.63
CA ASP A 290 6.82 -17.13 -18.82
C ASP A 290 5.34 -16.77 -18.65
N ALA A 291 4.77 -17.04 -17.48
CA ALA A 291 3.39 -16.68 -17.15
C ALA A 291 3.18 -15.17 -17.07
N VAL A 292 4.13 -14.43 -16.48
CA VAL A 292 4.14 -12.95 -16.48
C VAL A 292 4.12 -12.41 -17.90
N ALA A 293 5.00 -12.91 -18.77
CA ALA A 293 5.07 -12.50 -20.16
C ALA A 293 3.79 -12.80 -20.94
N SER A 294 3.19 -13.98 -20.68
CA SER A 294 2.05 -14.50 -21.44
C SER A 294 0.72 -13.95 -20.97
N TYR A 295 0.49 -13.81 -19.65
CA TYR A 295 -0.85 -13.58 -19.09
C TYR A 295 -1.05 -12.21 -18.48
N LEU A 296 -0.01 -11.55 -17.95
CA LEU A 296 -0.17 -10.21 -17.37
C LEU A 296 -0.28 -9.11 -18.43
N PRO A 297 -1.00 -8.03 -18.12
CA PRO A 297 -1.25 -6.96 -19.10
C PRO A 297 0.00 -6.18 -19.47
N SER A 298 -0.01 -5.71 -20.71
CA SER A 298 0.81 -4.60 -21.17
C SER A 298 0.12 -3.26 -20.87
N PRO A 299 0.79 -2.12 -20.99
CA PRO A 299 0.15 -0.81 -20.88
C PRO A 299 -1.06 -0.61 -21.81
N LEU A 300 -1.06 -1.27 -22.98
CA LEU A 300 -2.17 -1.20 -23.96
C LEU A 300 -3.41 -2.00 -23.54
N ASP A 301 -3.25 -2.99 -22.68
CA ASP A 301 -4.36 -3.79 -22.16
C ASP A 301 -5.09 -3.09 -20.98
N ARG A 302 -4.54 -1.97 -20.50
CA ARG A 302 -5.15 -1.18 -19.43
C ARG A 302 -6.07 -0.09 -19.98
N PRO A 303 -7.14 0.27 -19.27
CA PRO A 303 -7.97 1.40 -19.66
C PRO A 303 -7.16 2.70 -19.69
N PRO A 304 -7.61 3.72 -20.46
CA PRO A 304 -7.03 5.06 -20.41
C PRO A 304 -6.93 5.56 -18.98
N VAL A 305 -5.82 6.24 -18.63
CA VAL A 305 -5.68 6.81 -17.30
C VAL A 305 -6.62 8.01 -17.14
N GLU A 306 -7.38 8.02 -16.07
CA GLU A 306 -8.34 9.07 -15.74
C GLU A 306 -7.75 10.12 -14.81
N GLY A 307 -8.27 11.32 -14.89
CA GLY A 307 -7.88 12.45 -14.06
C GLY A 307 -8.81 13.62 -14.23
N LEU A 308 -8.51 14.71 -13.55
CA LEU A 308 -9.30 15.94 -13.57
C LEU A 308 -8.53 17.09 -14.21
N HIS A 309 -9.23 17.96 -14.91
CA HIS A 309 -8.64 19.24 -15.32
C HIS A 309 -8.42 20.12 -14.09
N PRO A 310 -7.17 20.55 -13.77
CA PRO A 310 -6.85 21.15 -12.48
C PRO A 310 -7.65 22.43 -12.15
N LYS A 311 -8.07 23.20 -13.17
CA LYS A 311 -8.84 24.44 -12.96
C LYS A 311 -10.34 24.28 -13.19
N LYS A 312 -10.76 23.36 -14.08
CA LYS A 312 -12.18 23.22 -14.46
C LYS A 312 -12.89 22.13 -13.67
N GLY A 313 -12.13 21.20 -13.05
CA GLY A 313 -12.67 20.04 -12.36
C GLY A 313 -13.38 19.02 -13.27
N THR A 314 -13.27 19.18 -14.60
CA THR A 314 -13.85 18.23 -15.57
C THR A 314 -12.99 17.00 -15.69
N GLU A 315 -13.62 15.84 -15.81
CA GLU A 315 -12.96 14.57 -16.06
C GLU A 315 -12.24 14.56 -17.40
N LEU A 316 -11.05 14.01 -17.41
CA LEU A 316 -10.18 13.83 -18.57
C LEU A 316 -9.63 12.41 -18.56
N ALA A 317 -9.41 11.85 -19.74
CA ALA A 317 -8.73 10.58 -19.91
C ALA A 317 -7.56 10.71 -20.88
N ARG A 318 -6.51 9.92 -20.70
CA ARG A 318 -5.34 9.81 -21.58
C ARG A 318 -5.16 8.38 -22.01
N LYS A 319 -5.08 8.15 -23.32
CA LYS A 319 -4.77 6.83 -23.87
C LYS A 319 -3.28 6.52 -23.68
N PRO A 320 -2.90 5.26 -23.50
CA PRO A 320 -1.51 4.85 -23.43
C PRO A 320 -0.86 4.91 -24.82
N SER A 321 -0.49 6.13 -25.25
CA SER A 321 0.14 6.39 -26.56
C SER A 321 1.24 7.43 -26.42
N PRO A 322 2.40 7.25 -27.11
CA PRO A 322 3.46 8.26 -27.20
C PRO A 322 3.03 9.57 -27.84
N ASP A 323 1.98 9.55 -28.68
CA ASP A 323 1.49 10.71 -29.41
C ASP A 323 0.51 11.56 -28.58
N GLU A 324 0.03 11.05 -27.45
CA GLU A 324 -0.80 11.81 -26.50
C GLU A 324 0.04 12.86 -25.74
N PRO A 325 -0.60 13.89 -25.18
CA PRO A 325 0.09 14.82 -24.29
C PRO A 325 0.70 14.08 -23.10
N PHE A 326 1.92 14.47 -22.71
CA PHE A 326 2.63 13.86 -21.61
C PHE A 326 1.84 13.91 -20.31
N SER A 327 1.73 12.76 -19.63
CA SER A 327 1.26 12.64 -18.25
C SER A 327 1.92 11.48 -17.53
N GLY A 328 2.26 11.69 -16.27
CA GLY A 328 2.86 10.66 -15.41
C GLY A 328 2.62 10.94 -13.94
N LEU A 329 2.78 9.90 -13.13
CA LEU A 329 2.61 9.93 -11.68
C LEU A 329 3.95 9.65 -11.00
N VAL A 330 4.37 10.55 -10.13
CA VAL A 330 5.52 10.34 -9.24
C VAL A 330 5.06 9.47 -8.09
N PHE A 331 5.47 8.21 -8.07
CA PHE A 331 5.00 7.26 -7.06
C PHE A 331 6.01 7.03 -5.94
N LYS A 332 7.26 7.46 -6.14
CA LYS A 332 8.32 7.36 -5.14
C LYS A 332 9.32 8.50 -5.29
N VAL A 333 9.75 9.06 -4.19
CA VAL A 333 10.90 9.96 -4.10
C VAL A 333 11.89 9.34 -3.11
N THR A 334 13.17 9.33 -3.41
CA THR A 334 14.24 8.96 -2.49
C THR A 334 15.15 10.15 -2.32
N SER A 335 15.44 10.50 -1.08
CA SER A 335 16.31 11.63 -0.73
C SER A 335 17.52 11.12 0.04
N ASP A 336 18.70 11.52 -0.39
CA ASP A 336 19.96 11.25 0.30
C ASP A 336 20.85 12.52 0.37
N ALA A 337 22.06 12.39 0.90
CA ALA A 337 23.01 13.50 0.98
C ALA A 337 23.44 14.05 -0.41
N HIS A 338 23.19 13.32 -1.49
CA HIS A 338 23.58 13.68 -2.86
C HIS A 338 22.43 14.28 -3.67
N GLY A 339 21.20 14.27 -3.13
CA GLY A 339 20.01 14.86 -3.74
C GLY A 339 18.84 13.90 -3.90
N ASP A 340 17.81 14.35 -4.60
CA ASP A 340 16.56 13.62 -4.77
C ASP A 340 16.53 12.87 -6.10
N LEU A 341 16.08 11.62 -6.05
CA LEU A 341 15.70 10.80 -7.20
C LEU A 341 14.20 10.50 -7.13
N SER A 342 13.44 10.97 -8.11
CA SER A 342 12.00 10.75 -8.20
C SER A 342 11.66 9.70 -9.24
N PHE A 343 10.88 8.70 -8.88
CA PHE A 343 10.42 7.65 -9.78
C PHE A 343 9.06 8.02 -10.36
N LEU A 344 9.02 8.08 -11.69
CA LEU A 344 7.84 8.46 -12.45
C LEU A 344 7.35 7.30 -13.32
N ARG A 345 6.06 6.97 -13.22
CA ARG A 345 5.35 6.16 -14.21
C ARG A 345 4.79 7.06 -15.29
N ILE A 346 5.15 6.83 -16.55
CA ILE A 346 4.62 7.58 -17.70
C ILE A 346 3.39 6.84 -18.23
N TYR A 347 2.23 7.49 -18.19
CA TYR A 347 0.96 6.94 -18.69
C TYR A 347 0.66 7.32 -20.14
N SER A 348 1.08 8.50 -20.56
CA SER A 348 0.88 8.99 -21.93
C SER A 348 2.01 9.93 -22.36
N GLY A 349 2.24 10.02 -23.66
CA GLY A 349 3.22 10.93 -24.25
C GLY A 349 4.66 10.51 -24.01
N THR A 350 5.54 11.48 -24.18
CA THR A 350 7.00 11.32 -24.03
C THR A 350 7.57 12.43 -23.15
N LEU A 351 8.58 12.08 -22.34
CA LEU A 351 9.36 13.01 -21.53
C LEU A 351 10.82 13.01 -21.98
N LYS A 352 11.37 14.17 -22.35
CA LYS A 352 12.77 14.31 -22.75
C LYS A 352 13.61 14.86 -21.62
N ALA A 353 14.81 14.33 -21.43
CA ALA A 353 15.79 14.88 -20.50
C ALA A 353 16.10 16.36 -20.83
N GLY A 354 16.27 17.19 -19.80
CA GLY A 354 16.50 18.63 -19.93
C GLY A 354 15.26 19.47 -20.21
N THR A 355 14.06 18.87 -20.27
CA THR A 355 12.80 19.60 -20.48
C THR A 355 12.12 19.95 -19.16
N ARG A 356 11.07 20.77 -19.21
CA ARG A 356 10.24 21.13 -18.06
C ARG A 356 8.90 20.42 -18.14
N ALA A 357 8.53 19.74 -17.05
CA ALA A 357 7.19 19.22 -16.82
C ALA A 357 6.39 20.17 -15.92
N TYR A 358 5.08 20.12 -15.99
CA TYR A 358 4.18 20.89 -15.13
C TYR A 358 3.60 20.02 -14.02
N ASN A 359 3.71 20.47 -12.78
CA ASN A 359 3.05 19.89 -11.62
C ASN A 359 1.73 20.65 -11.38
N PRO A 360 0.58 20.12 -11.78
CA PRO A 360 -0.71 20.81 -11.69
C PRO A 360 -1.23 20.94 -10.25
N GLY A 361 -0.84 20.04 -9.37
CA GLY A 361 -1.24 20.07 -7.96
C GLY A 361 -0.57 21.19 -7.15
N LYS A 362 0.59 21.66 -7.62
CA LYS A 362 1.37 22.74 -7.00
C LYS A 362 1.48 24.00 -7.88
N GLU A 363 0.91 23.95 -9.07
CA GLU A 363 0.96 25.02 -10.08
C GLU A 363 2.39 25.46 -10.45
N LYS A 364 3.35 24.51 -10.40
CA LYS A 364 4.78 24.76 -10.63
C LYS A 364 5.31 24.01 -11.85
N LYS A 365 6.32 24.59 -12.50
CA LYS A 365 7.09 23.94 -13.56
C LYS A 365 8.37 23.35 -12.95
N GLU A 366 8.54 22.06 -13.14
CA GLU A 366 9.68 21.28 -12.64
C GLU A 366 10.67 20.98 -13.75
N ASN A 367 11.95 20.96 -13.42
CA ASN A 367 13.02 20.70 -14.37
C ASN A 367 13.44 19.22 -14.35
N CYS A 368 13.14 18.47 -15.40
CA CYS A 368 13.55 17.07 -15.56
C CYS A 368 14.96 17.01 -16.12
N SER A 369 15.99 17.29 -15.30
CA SER A 369 17.37 17.50 -15.75
C SER A 369 17.96 16.25 -16.41
N ARG A 370 17.80 15.09 -15.80
CA ARG A 370 18.28 13.79 -16.28
C ARG A 370 17.22 12.72 -16.01
N LEU A 371 17.17 11.74 -16.93
CA LEU A 371 16.31 10.58 -16.84
C LEU A 371 17.16 9.32 -16.78
N TYR A 372 16.68 8.32 -16.01
CA TYR A 372 17.37 7.05 -15.82
C TYR A 372 16.40 5.88 -15.91
N HIS A 373 16.82 4.78 -16.55
CA HIS A 373 16.31 3.45 -16.21
C HIS A 373 17.13 2.90 -15.05
N ILE A 374 16.45 2.31 -14.08
CA ILE A 374 17.10 1.71 -12.91
C ILE A 374 17.21 0.21 -13.16
N ARG A 375 18.44 -0.31 -13.12
CA ARG A 375 18.76 -1.73 -13.29
C ARG A 375 19.56 -2.20 -12.09
N ALA A 376 18.92 -2.99 -11.22
CA ALA A 376 19.58 -3.47 -10.01
C ALA A 376 20.42 -2.37 -9.32
N ASP A 377 21.73 -2.48 -9.32
CA ASP A 377 22.66 -1.52 -8.71
C ASP A 377 23.07 -0.36 -9.64
N ASP A 378 22.59 -0.36 -10.91
CA ASP A 378 23.08 0.57 -11.94
C ASP A 378 21.96 1.54 -12.41
N ARG A 379 22.40 2.74 -12.84
CA ARG A 379 21.52 3.80 -13.35
C ARG A 379 21.88 4.09 -14.80
N GLU A 380 21.14 3.53 -15.74
CA GLU A 380 21.33 3.80 -17.16
C GLU A 380 20.69 5.15 -17.53
N GLN A 381 21.51 6.14 -17.91
CA GLN A 381 20.98 7.43 -18.33
C GLN A 381 20.31 7.33 -19.71
N ILE A 382 19.08 7.81 -19.81
CA ILE A 382 18.30 7.83 -21.05
C ILE A 382 18.00 9.26 -21.49
N ALA A 383 17.85 9.46 -22.79
CA ALA A 383 17.49 10.75 -23.36
C ALA A 383 15.98 11.03 -23.34
N VAL A 384 15.18 9.98 -23.46
CA VAL A 384 13.71 10.05 -23.60
C VAL A 384 13.08 8.90 -22.84
N GLY A 385 12.10 9.19 -21.99
CA GLY A 385 11.16 8.22 -21.44
C GLY A 385 9.84 8.30 -22.21
N THR A 386 9.18 7.18 -22.42
CA THR A 386 7.95 7.11 -23.21
C THR A 386 6.80 6.46 -22.42
N THR A 387 5.61 6.52 -22.96
CA THR A 387 4.42 5.82 -22.43
C THR A 387 4.78 4.39 -22.02
N GLY A 388 4.33 3.98 -20.84
CA GLY A 388 4.59 2.64 -20.31
C GLY A 388 5.87 2.55 -19.48
N ASP A 389 6.82 3.47 -19.60
CA ASP A 389 8.08 3.44 -18.85
C ASP A 389 7.91 3.79 -17.37
N ILE A 390 8.82 3.25 -16.58
CA ILE A 390 9.13 3.70 -15.23
C ILE A 390 10.54 4.30 -15.26
N VAL A 391 10.63 5.59 -14.97
CA VAL A 391 11.90 6.33 -15.08
C VAL A 391 12.25 7.03 -13.77
N GLY A 392 13.55 7.05 -13.44
CA GLY A 392 14.10 7.89 -12.39
C GLY A 392 14.39 9.30 -12.93
N ILE A 393 14.00 10.34 -12.21
CA ILE A 393 14.20 11.74 -12.59
C ILE A 393 15.04 12.44 -11.52
N VAL A 394 16.07 13.17 -11.97
CA VAL A 394 16.85 14.07 -11.12
C VAL A 394 16.58 15.52 -11.51
N GLY A 395 16.42 16.39 -10.52
CA GLY A 395 16.26 17.83 -10.72
C GLY A 395 14.89 18.39 -10.32
N LEU A 396 13.95 17.56 -9.88
CA LEU A 396 12.68 18.02 -9.30
C LEU A 396 12.94 18.64 -7.93
N LYS A 397 12.28 19.76 -7.62
CA LYS A 397 12.49 20.49 -6.36
C LYS A 397 11.28 20.52 -5.45
N ASP A 398 10.11 20.72 -6.04
CA ASP A 398 8.85 20.90 -5.32
C ASP A 398 7.91 19.70 -5.47
N THR A 399 8.35 18.63 -6.14
CA THR A 399 7.54 17.44 -6.40
C THR A 399 7.65 16.43 -5.25
N PHE A 400 6.51 15.93 -4.79
CA PHE A 400 6.36 14.94 -3.73
C PHE A 400 5.86 13.62 -4.30
N THR A 401 6.00 12.57 -3.53
CA THR A 401 5.35 11.29 -3.81
C THR A 401 3.84 11.47 -3.91
N GLY A 402 3.23 10.97 -5.00
CA GLY A 402 1.81 11.15 -5.31
C GLY A 402 1.50 12.31 -6.24
N ASP A 403 2.48 13.14 -6.58
CA ASP A 403 2.26 14.28 -7.49
C ASP A 403 2.20 13.85 -8.97
N THR A 404 1.36 14.53 -9.72
CA THR A 404 1.28 14.41 -11.18
C THR A 404 2.27 15.33 -11.87
N LEU A 405 2.96 14.84 -12.89
CA LEU A 405 3.71 15.64 -13.85
C LEU A 405 3.05 15.51 -15.23
N CYS A 406 2.81 16.63 -15.92
CA CYS A 406 2.14 16.62 -17.20
C CYS A 406 2.60 17.73 -18.14
N ASP A 407 2.08 17.72 -19.36
CA ASP A 407 2.23 18.81 -20.32
C ASP A 407 1.51 20.06 -19.82
N ALA A 408 2.18 21.22 -19.85
CA ALA A 408 1.64 22.48 -19.35
C ALA A 408 0.49 23.04 -20.21
N THR A 409 0.43 22.67 -21.50
CA THR A 409 -0.61 23.14 -22.44
C THR A 409 -1.86 22.27 -22.38
N HIS A 410 -1.73 21.02 -21.94
CA HIS A 410 -2.81 20.06 -21.77
C HIS A 410 -2.81 19.49 -20.34
N PRO A 411 -3.04 20.32 -19.32
CA PRO A 411 -2.87 19.90 -17.95
C PRO A 411 -3.93 18.88 -17.53
N ILE A 412 -3.48 17.85 -16.81
CA ILE A 412 -4.31 16.84 -16.16
C ILE A 412 -3.77 16.60 -14.76
N LEU A 413 -4.65 16.45 -13.79
CA LEU A 413 -4.34 15.98 -12.45
C LEU A 413 -4.83 14.53 -12.36
N LEU A 414 -3.91 13.59 -12.31
CA LEU A 414 -4.24 12.17 -12.13
C LEU A 414 -4.79 11.97 -10.72
N GLU A 415 -5.59 10.93 -10.55
CA GLU A 415 -6.14 10.56 -9.26
C GLU A 415 -5.04 10.48 -8.19
N ARG A 416 -5.28 11.15 -7.06
CA ARG A 416 -4.34 11.15 -5.95
C ARG A 416 -4.36 9.81 -5.23
N ILE A 417 -3.18 9.39 -4.77
CA ILE A 417 -3.07 8.27 -3.85
C ILE A 417 -3.66 8.70 -2.51
N GLU A 418 -4.65 7.98 -2.00
CA GLU A 418 -5.20 8.19 -0.67
C GLU A 418 -4.28 7.51 0.35
N PHE A 419 -3.63 8.30 1.17
CA PHE A 419 -2.79 7.78 2.24
C PHE A 419 -3.59 7.63 3.53
N PRO A 420 -3.36 6.57 4.32
CA PRO A 420 -3.97 6.43 5.63
C PRO A 420 -3.46 7.54 6.58
N GLU A 421 -4.30 7.94 7.52
CA GLU A 421 -3.90 8.88 8.55
C GLU A 421 -2.85 8.29 9.48
N THR A 422 -1.95 9.14 9.98
CA THR A 422 -0.92 8.75 10.94
C THR A 422 -1.53 8.28 12.26
N VAL A 423 -0.97 7.23 12.85
CA VAL A 423 -1.54 6.55 14.01
C VAL A 423 -0.80 6.90 15.30
N ILE A 424 0.52 7.09 15.22
CA ILE A 424 1.36 7.41 16.39
C ILE A 424 2.14 8.69 16.18
N SER A 425 2.48 9.35 17.28
CA SER A 425 3.36 10.52 17.28
C SER A 425 4.44 10.41 18.34
N MET A 426 5.65 10.91 18.03
CA MET A 426 6.79 11.00 18.91
C MET A 426 7.31 12.43 18.93
N SER A 427 7.86 12.89 20.04
CA SER A 427 8.66 14.12 20.06
C SER A 427 10.07 13.84 19.56
N ILE A 428 10.64 14.77 18.79
CA ILE A 428 11.99 14.66 18.27
C ILE A 428 12.75 15.96 18.50
N GLU A 429 13.99 15.84 18.97
CA GLU A 429 14.89 16.96 19.21
C GLU A 429 16.30 16.59 18.74
N PRO A 430 17.05 17.52 18.13
CA PRO A 430 18.44 17.26 17.79
C PRO A 430 19.29 17.24 19.07
N VAL A 431 20.31 16.40 19.10
CA VAL A 431 21.25 16.31 20.22
C VAL A 431 22.00 17.65 20.42
N SER A 432 22.30 18.32 19.30
CA SER A 432 22.94 19.64 19.31
C SER A 432 21.95 20.72 18.89
N SER A 433 21.91 21.84 19.65
CA SER A 433 21.09 22.99 19.29
C SER A 433 21.50 23.62 17.95
N ALA A 434 22.76 23.46 17.53
CA ALA A 434 23.26 23.88 16.22
C ALA A 434 22.61 23.16 15.04
N ASP A 435 22.11 21.96 15.28
CA ASP A 435 21.51 21.09 14.24
C ASP A 435 20.01 21.35 14.03
N LYS A 436 19.40 22.35 14.65
CA LYS A 436 17.97 22.66 14.49
C LYS A 436 17.57 22.92 13.03
N GLY A 437 18.38 23.68 12.30
CA GLY A 437 18.17 23.93 10.87
C GLY A 437 18.25 22.63 10.06
N LYS A 438 19.28 21.82 10.32
CA LYS A 438 19.48 20.53 9.69
C LYS A 438 18.33 19.55 9.96
N LEU A 439 17.76 19.57 11.19
CA LEU A 439 16.58 18.78 11.52
C LEU A 439 15.39 19.18 10.64
N SER A 440 15.12 20.47 10.48
CA SER A 440 14.03 20.97 9.65
C SER A 440 14.18 20.53 8.19
N ASP A 441 15.39 20.67 7.63
CA ASP A 441 15.68 20.27 6.25
C ASP A 441 15.52 18.74 6.06
N THR A 442 16.01 17.95 7.02
CA THR A 442 15.89 16.50 7.02
C THR A 442 14.42 16.06 7.12
N LEU A 443 13.63 16.66 8.02
CA LEU A 443 12.21 16.35 8.16
C LEU A 443 11.43 16.71 6.89
N ASN A 444 11.77 17.82 6.24
CA ASN A 444 11.19 18.19 4.94
C ASN A 444 11.53 17.17 3.85
N ALA A 445 12.77 16.70 3.79
CA ALA A 445 13.19 15.68 2.82
C ALA A 445 12.43 14.37 3.03
N LEU A 446 12.37 13.87 4.26
CA LEU A 446 11.64 12.65 4.60
C LEU A 446 10.13 12.76 4.35
N SER A 447 9.52 13.93 4.63
CA SER A 447 8.09 14.16 4.36
C SER A 447 7.76 14.25 2.85
N ARG A 448 8.73 14.65 2.01
CA ARG A 448 8.57 14.58 0.54
C ARG A 448 8.63 13.15 0.03
N GLU A 449 9.45 12.34 0.65
CA GLU A 449 9.61 10.93 0.31
C GLU A 449 8.39 10.12 0.75
N ASP A 450 7.93 10.33 1.99
CA ASP A 450 6.84 9.58 2.60
C ASP A 450 5.70 10.49 3.07
N PRO A 451 4.58 10.55 2.34
CA PRO A 451 3.41 11.33 2.71
C PRO A 451 2.71 10.86 4.00
N THR A 452 2.97 9.64 4.48
CA THR A 452 2.46 9.15 5.77
C THR A 452 3.36 9.55 6.94
N PHE A 453 4.50 10.15 6.67
CA PHE A 453 5.32 10.81 7.65
C PHE A 453 5.00 12.31 7.66
N THR A 454 4.52 12.80 8.78
CA THR A 454 4.23 14.22 8.97
C THR A 454 4.99 14.75 10.18
N TYR A 455 5.29 16.03 10.16
CA TYR A 455 5.85 16.70 11.32
C TYR A 455 5.20 18.05 11.54
N LYS A 456 5.14 18.46 12.79
CA LYS A 456 4.67 19.78 13.20
C LYS A 456 5.46 20.29 14.40
N VAL A 457 5.65 21.58 14.47
CA VAL A 457 6.17 22.23 15.69
C VAL A 457 4.98 22.58 16.57
N ASN A 458 4.99 22.11 17.80
CA ASN A 458 4.00 22.52 18.79
C ASN A 458 4.36 23.94 19.27
N GLU A 459 3.51 24.92 18.98
CA GLU A 459 3.75 26.33 19.30
C GLU A 459 3.78 26.59 20.82
N GLU A 460 3.04 25.82 21.61
CA GLU A 460 2.99 25.98 23.06
C GLU A 460 4.22 25.41 23.75
N THR A 461 4.69 24.23 23.31
CA THR A 461 5.84 23.54 23.95
C THR A 461 7.15 23.74 23.21
N GLY A 462 7.12 24.29 22.01
CA GLY A 462 8.28 24.42 21.13
C GLY A 462 8.86 23.08 20.65
N GLN A 463 8.19 21.95 20.95
CA GLN A 463 8.63 20.62 20.56
C GLN A 463 8.27 20.33 19.11
N THR A 464 9.19 19.72 18.38
CA THR A 464 8.87 19.13 17.09
C THR A 464 8.28 17.74 17.32
N LEU A 465 7.07 17.52 16.79
CA LEU A 465 6.39 16.22 16.81
C LEU A 465 6.50 15.61 15.43
N ILE A 466 6.88 14.34 15.38
CA ILE A 466 6.83 13.48 14.18
C ILE A 466 5.71 12.46 14.33
N SER A 467 4.99 12.22 13.26
CA SER A 467 3.87 11.28 13.24
C SER A 467 4.02 10.29 12.09
N GLY A 468 3.64 9.04 12.32
CA GLY A 468 3.76 7.95 11.34
C GLY A 468 2.76 6.83 11.56
N MET A 469 2.91 5.77 10.77
CA MET A 469 1.98 4.63 10.72
C MET A 469 2.18 3.62 11.85
N GLY A 470 3.36 3.56 12.47
CA GLY A 470 3.68 2.62 13.53
C GLY A 470 5.03 2.92 14.18
N GLU A 471 5.34 2.18 15.25
CA GLU A 471 6.59 2.32 16.00
C GLU A 471 7.80 2.00 15.11
N LEU A 472 7.73 0.90 14.37
CA LEU A 472 8.78 0.48 13.45
C LEU A 472 9.03 1.52 12.35
N HIS A 473 7.98 2.12 11.81
CA HIS A 473 8.09 3.18 10.81
C HIS A 473 8.91 4.37 11.35
N LEU A 474 8.56 4.89 12.53
CA LEU A 474 9.28 6.03 13.13
C LEU A 474 10.70 5.66 13.58
N GLU A 475 10.94 4.43 14.01
CA GLU A 475 12.28 3.92 14.36
C GLU A 475 13.20 3.92 13.12
N ILE A 476 12.71 3.44 11.98
CA ILE A 476 13.47 3.43 10.73
C ILE A 476 13.81 4.85 10.28
N LEU A 477 12.85 5.76 10.33
CA LEU A 477 13.08 7.17 9.98
C LEU A 477 14.13 7.82 10.90
N LYS A 478 14.10 7.53 12.21
CA LYS A 478 15.13 7.98 13.16
C LYS A 478 16.50 7.43 12.78
N ASN A 479 16.61 6.14 12.44
CA ASN A 479 17.88 5.52 12.05
C ASN A 479 18.41 6.15 10.75
N ARG A 480 17.54 6.39 9.78
CA ARG A 480 17.87 7.09 8.54
C ARG A 480 18.36 8.53 8.77
N MET A 481 17.76 9.30 9.70
CA MET A 481 18.26 10.61 10.07
C MET A 481 19.71 10.55 10.54
N THR A 482 20.08 9.52 11.30
CA THR A 482 21.45 9.35 11.80
C THR A 482 22.40 8.89 10.71
N ARG A 483 22.02 7.91 9.88
CA ARG A 483 22.87 7.28 8.87
C ARG A 483 22.98 8.12 7.60
N ASP A 484 21.83 8.45 6.98
CA ASP A 484 21.79 9.05 5.65
C ASP A 484 22.04 10.56 5.70
N PHE A 485 21.56 11.22 6.78
CA PHE A 485 21.68 12.65 6.95
C PHE A 485 22.73 13.05 8.02
N ASN A 486 23.40 12.09 8.65
CA ASN A 486 24.37 12.35 9.74
C ASN A 486 23.82 13.31 10.81
N LEU A 487 22.58 13.08 11.25
CA LEU A 487 21.85 13.89 12.21
C LEU A 487 21.47 13.05 13.44
N LYS A 488 22.12 13.29 14.57
CA LYS A 488 21.78 12.61 15.83
C LYS A 488 20.59 13.28 16.49
N VAL A 489 19.57 12.49 16.82
CA VAL A 489 18.32 12.97 17.42
C VAL A 489 17.96 12.22 18.70
N HIS A 490 17.32 12.91 19.63
CA HIS A 490 16.59 12.33 20.74
C HIS A 490 15.12 12.22 20.37
N VAL A 491 14.54 11.03 20.61
CA VAL A 491 13.13 10.76 20.37
C VAL A 491 12.45 10.52 21.72
N GLY A 492 11.37 11.25 21.98
CA GLY A 492 10.54 11.08 23.17
C GLY A 492 9.63 9.84 23.08
N ARG A 493 8.89 9.57 24.18
CA ARG A 493 7.94 8.46 24.19
C ARG A 493 6.92 8.62 23.05
N PRO A 494 6.51 7.51 22.39
CA PRO A 494 5.45 7.54 21.43
C PRO A 494 4.17 8.10 22.05
N ARG A 495 3.48 8.98 21.32
CA ARG A 495 2.14 9.44 21.70
C ARG A 495 1.13 8.87 20.72
N VAL A 496 0.05 8.35 21.27
CA VAL A 496 -1.07 7.82 20.48
C VAL A 496 -1.90 9.00 19.97
N SER A 497 -2.29 8.96 18.72
CA SER A 497 -3.24 9.93 18.14
C SER A 497 -4.65 9.58 18.58
N TYR A 498 -5.06 10.15 19.70
CA TYR A 498 -6.44 10.04 20.16
C TYR A 498 -7.36 10.92 19.33
N ARG A 499 -8.65 10.66 19.42
CA ARG A 499 -9.71 11.49 18.86
C ARG A 499 -10.76 11.74 19.95
N GLU A 500 -11.61 12.72 19.72
CA GLU A 500 -12.77 12.95 20.60
C GLU A 500 -14.06 12.82 19.82
N THR A 501 -15.11 12.37 20.52
CA THR A 501 -16.49 12.42 20.04
C THR A 501 -17.42 12.77 21.22
N ILE A 502 -18.70 12.62 21.06
CA ILE A 502 -19.71 12.98 22.08
C ILE A 502 -20.61 11.81 22.45
N LYS A 503 -21.10 11.79 23.70
CA LYS A 503 -22.01 10.75 24.21
C LYS A 503 -23.45 10.93 23.72
N LYS A 504 -23.96 12.17 23.66
CA LYS A 504 -25.36 12.48 23.41
C LYS A 504 -25.56 13.69 22.52
N ALA A 505 -26.68 13.76 21.86
CA ALA A 505 -27.09 14.95 21.11
C ALA A 505 -27.46 16.12 22.05
N VAL A 506 -27.12 17.33 21.66
CA VAL A 506 -27.52 18.59 22.32
C VAL A 506 -28.12 19.54 21.29
N LYS A 507 -29.00 20.41 21.73
CA LYS A 507 -29.74 21.29 20.82
C LYS A 507 -29.70 22.73 21.28
N ARG A 508 -29.68 23.63 20.25
CA ARG A 508 -29.77 25.08 20.43
C ARG A 508 -28.68 25.67 21.33
N ILE A 509 -27.44 25.21 21.12
CA ILE A 509 -26.30 25.78 21.86
C ILE A 509 -25.87 27.06 21.18
N GLU A 510 -25.82 28.16 21.93
CA GLU A 510 -25.42 29.48 21.45
C GLU A 510 -23.94 29.76 21.76
N GLY A 511 -23.18 30.02 20.71
CA GLY A 511 -21.86 30.60 20.80
C GLY A 511 -21.88 32.08 20.45
N THR A 512 -21.02 32.85 21.10
CA THR A 512 -21.02 34.31 20.98
C THR A 512 -19.63 34.88 20.77
N CYS A 513 -19.52 35.86 19.91
CA CYS A 513 -18.35 36.71 19.80
C CYS A 513 -18.80 38.18 19.89
N ILE A 514 -18.69 38.76 21.07
CA ILE A 514 -19.07 40.16 21.31
C ILE A 514 -17.87 40.86 21.93
N ARG A 515 -17.22 41.76 21.17
CA ARG A 515 -16.13 42.60 21.64
C ARG A 515 -16.37 44.02 21.14
N GLN A 516 -16.54 44.94 22.08
CA GLN A 516 -16.64 46.36 21.80
C GLN A 516 -15.37 47.04 22.36
N THR A 517 -14.50 47.50 21.47
CA THR A 517 -13.35 48.35 21.81
C THR A 517 -13.46 49.55 20.90
N GLY A 518 -13.44 50.75 21.43
CA GLY A 518 -13.59 52.08 20.84
C GLY A 518 -13.27 52.37 19.36
N GLY A 519 -13.69 51.49 18.47
CA GLY A 519 -13.59 51.45 17.02
C GLY A 519 -14.57 50.45 16.45
N SER A 520 -14.32 49.81 15.27
CA SER A 520 -15.15 48.70 14.76
C SER A 520 -15.13 47.52 15.71
N GLY A 521 -16.29 47.14 16.27
CA GLY A 521 -16.48 46.03 17.15
C GLY A 521 -16.50 44.66 16.42
N LEU A 522 -16.60 43.58 17.18
CA LEU A 522 -16.91 42.24 16.67
C LEU A 522 -18.25 41.79 17.25
N TYR A 523 -19.20 41.44 16.42
CA TYR A 523 -20.48 40.91 16.85
C TYR A 523 -20.92 39.73 16.00
N ALA A 524 -21.10 38.58 16.63
CA ALA A 524 -21.75 37.43 16.02
C ALA A 524 -22.35 36.52 17.11
N LYS A 525 -23.48 35.92 16.82
CA LYS A 525 -24.06 34.82 17.56
C LYS A 525 -24.39 33.69 16.62
N VAL A 526 -24.08 32.48 17.00
CA VAL A 526 -24.31 31.26 16.20
C VAL A 526 -24.98 30.22 17.09
N THR A 527 -26.09 29.69 16.66
CA THR A 527 -26.82 28.63 17.40
C THR A 527 -26.77 27.33 16.61
N ILE A 528 -26.28 26.27 17.23
CA ILE A 528 -26.12 24.96 16.60
C ILE A 528 -26.84 23.86 17.38
N ASP A 529 -27.23 22.82 16.64
CA ASP A 529 -27.51 21.50 17.21
C ASP A 529 -26.30 20.60 16.93
N LEU A 530 -25.91 19.77 17.88
CA LEU A 530 -24.81 18.83 17.75
C LEU A 530 -25.32 17.42 18.02
N GLU A 531 -25.04 16.50 17.10
CA GLU A 531 -25.47 15.10 17.17
C GLU A 531 -24.28 14.17 16.87
N PRO A 532 -24.14 13.02 17.56
CA PRO A 532 -23.16 12.01 17.14
C PRO A 532 -23.63 11.37 15.83
N GLU A 533 -22.75 11.27 14.84
CA GLU A 533 -23.03 10.65 13.55
C GLU A 533 -21.77 9.95 13.05
N ALA A 534 -21.81 8.61 13.07
CA ALA A 534 -20.71 7.83 12.54
C ALA A 534 -20.47 8.15 11.06
N GLN A 535 -19.27 8.56 10.73
CA GLN A 535 -18.88 8.95 9.38
C GLN A 535 -18.22 7.77 8.64
N ALA A 536 -18.42 7.68 7.34
CA ALA A 536 -17.69 6.73 6.51
C ALA A 536 -16.18 7.06 6.50
N LYS A 537 -15.32 6.05 6.36
CA LYS A 537 -13.85 6.26 6.22
C LYS A 537 -13.59 7.25 5.07
N GLY A 538 -12.82 8.32 5.36
CA GLY A 538 -12.50 9.38 4.39
C GLY A 538 -13.51 10.52 4.31
N ALA A 539 -14.60 10.48 5.08
CA ALA A 539 -15.54 11.60 5.19
C ALA A 539 -14.90 12.81 5.90
N PRO A 540 -15.39 14.03 5.67
CA PRO A 540 -14.91 15.22 6.37
C PRO A 540 -15.07 15.04 7.89
N VAL A 541 -14.16 15.60 8.67
CA VAL A 541 -14.13 15.57 10.15
C VAL A 541 -15.48 15.90 10.82
N LEU A 542 -16.33 16.63 10.09
CA LEU A 542 -17.61 17.13 10.61
C LEU A 542 -18.61 17.22 9.44
N HIS A 543 -19.81 16.65 9.64
CA HIS A 543 -20.93 16.80 8.73
C HIS A 543 -21.70 18.07 9.05
N PHE A 544 -21.58 19.09 8.21
CA PHE A 544 -22.26 20.36 8.39
C PHE A 544 -23.60 20.39 7.63
N VAL A 545 -24.65 20.78 8.32
CA VAL A 545 -26.01 20.96 7.76
C VAL A 545 -26.53 22.34 8.09
N ASN A 546 -26.92 23.12 7.08
CA ASN A 546 -27.54 24.41 7.29
C ASN A 546 -29.10 24.26 7.26
N LYS A 547 -29.75 24.48 8.40
CA LYS A 547 -31.23 24.53 8.54
C LYS A 547 -31.75 25.90 8.95
N MET A 548 -30.91 26.92 8.85
CA MET A 548 -31.30 28.27 9.18
C MET A 548 -32.41 28.77 8.24
N LYS A 549 -33.39 29.52 8.77
CA LYS A 549 -34.41 30.18 7.94
C LYS A 549 -33.76 31.28 7.13
N GLY A 550 -34.08 31.34 5.84
CA GLY A 550 -33.54 32.36 4.94
C GLY A 550 -33.74 33.78 5.43
N GLY A 551 -32.76 34.65 5.30
CA GLY A 551 -32.81 36.07 5.63
C GLY A 551 -32.39 36.46 7.06
N THR A 552 -31.96 35.50 7.93
CA THR A 552 -31.50 35.78 9.28
C THR A 552 -30.12 36.46 9.28
N ILE A 553 -29.23 36.04 8.41
CA ILE A 553 -27.92 36.65 8.15
C ILE A 553 -27.63 36.65 6.66
N PRO A 554 -26.72 37.53 6.14
CA PRO A 554 -26.22 37.44 4.76
C PRO A 554 -25.60 36.07 4.51
N ALA A 555 -25.93 35.47 3.35
CA ALA A 555 -25.50 34.12 2.96
C ALA A 555 -23.97 33.95 2.88
N GLU A 556 -23.26 35.07 2.65
CA GLU A 556 -21.79 35.14 2.59
C GLU A 556 -21.10 34.74 3.88
N PHE A 557 -21.75 34.82 5.04
CA PHE A 557 -21.18 34.46 6.34
C PHE A 557 -21.32 32.96 6.68
N VAL A 558 -22.15 32.21 5.98
CA VAL A 558 -22.32 30.75 6.23
C VAL A 558 -21.01 29.98 6.02
N PRO A 559 -20.23 30.24 4.96
CA PRO A 559 -18.92 29.62 4.82
C PRO A 559 -17.95 29.95 5.97
N ALA A 560 -18.00 31.16 6.54
CA ALA A 560 -17.16 31.54 7.69
C ALA A 560 -17.57 30.77 8.96
N ILE A 561 -18.87 30.53 9.18
CA ILE A 561 -19.38 29.71 10.27
C ILE A 561 -18.87 28.27 10.10
N GLU A 562 -19.05 27.68 8.93
CA GLU A 562 -18.59 26.31 8.64
C GLU A 562 -17.06 26.18 8.83
N ALA A 563 -16.30 27.15 8.34
CA ALA A 563 -14.85 27.18 8.53
C ALA A 563 -14.46 27.21 10.01
N GLY A 564 -15.10 28.05 10.82
CA GLY A 564 -14.89 28.14 12.26
C GLY A 564 -15.22 26.83 12.99
N LEU A 565 -16.32 26.16 12.63
CA LEU A 565 -16.68 24.84 13.16
C LEU A 565 -15.63 23.79 12.81
N ARG A 566 -15.16 23.76 11.57
CA ARG A 566 -14.13 22.82 11.10
C ARG A 566 -12.76 23.07 11.72
N GLU A 567 -12.38 24.33 11.92
CA GLU A 567 -11.13 24.72 12.59
C GLU A 567 -11.15 24.28 14.07
N GLU A 568 -12.26 24.53 14.78
CA GLU A 568 -12.42 24.10 16.17
C GLU A 568 -12.44 22.58 16.29
N ALA A 569 -13.14 21.87 15.39
CA ALA A 569 -13.17 20.42 15.38
C ALA A 569 -11.77 19.81 15.15
N LYS A 570 -10.92 20.47 14.38
CA LYS A 570 -9.53 20.02 14.17
C LYS A 570 -8.63 20.34 15.36
N SER A 571 -8.82 21.49 16.01
CA SER A 571 -8.03 21.87 17.19
C SER A 571 -8.36 21.03 18.43
N GLY A 572 -9.50 20.36 18.39
CA GLY A 572 -9.96 19.42 19.41
C GLY A 572 -10.82 20.04 20.48
N GLY A 573 -11.48 19.15 21.26
CA GLY A 573 -12.33 19.51 22.37
C GLY A 573 -11.53 19.72 23.65
N ARG A 574 -11.94 19.01 24.72
CA ARG A 574 -11.36 19.15 26.06
C ARG A 574 -9.93 18.67 26.20
N THR A 575 -9.53 17.67 25.40
CA THR A 575 -8.20 17.06 25.44
C THR A 575 -7.26 17.61 24.37
N GLY A 576 -7.76 18.44 23.46
CA GLY A 576 -6.98 18.98 22.33
C GLY A 576 -6.80 17.97 21.19
N TYR A 577 -7.51 16.83 21.21
CA TYR A 577 -7.52 15.88 20.09
C TYR A 577 -8.67 16.17 19.13
N PRO A 578 -8.49 15.90 17.80
CA PRO A 578 -9.53 16.20 16.81
C PRO A 578 -10.87 15.54 17.12
N LEU A 579 -11.92 16.33 16.98
CA LEU A 579 -13.30 15.86 17.09
C LEU A 579 -13.70 15.11 15.81
N VAL A 580 -14.37 13.96 15.96
CA VAL A 580 -14.84 13.12 14.85
C VAL A 580 -16.26 12.62 15.09
N ASP A 581 -16.88 12.06 14.05
CA ASP A 581 -18.20 11.47 14.08
C ASP A 581 -19.29 12.42 14.60
N LEU A 582 -19.21 13.67 14.11
CA LEU A 582 -20.12 14.74 14.49
C LEU A 582 -20.94 15.23 13.32
N LYS A 583 -22.21 15.46 13.57
CA LYS A 583 -23.08 16.25 12.73
C LYS A 583 -23.45 17.54 13.43
N VAL A 584 -23.13 18.65 12.79
CA VAL A 584 -23.46 19.99 13.27
C VAL A 584 -24.54 20.58 12.37
N THR A 585 -25.68 20.94 12.97
CA THR A 585 -26.76 21.62 12.28
C THR A 585 -26.79 23.07 12.72
N LEU A 586 -26.58 24.01 11.78
CA LEU A 586 -26.76 25.43 11.99
C LEU A 586 -28.26 25.72 12.05
N VAL A 587 -28.75 26.19 13.21
CA VAL A 587 -30.18 26.44 13.47
C VAL A 587 -30.53 27.91 13.36
N ASP A 588 -29.67 28.79 13.90
CA ASP A 588 -29.92 30.24 13.96
C ASP A 588 -28.59 31.02 14.06
N ALA A 589 -28.62 32.26 13.66
CA ALA A 589 -27.49 33.19 13.84
C ALA A 589 -27.97 34.62 13.92
N ALA A 590 -27.26 35.51 14.63
CA ALA A 590 -27.57 36.93 14.73
C ALA A 590 -26.55 37.80 13.99
N TYR A 591 -27.03 38.87 13.40
CA TYR A 591 -26.31 39.82 12.58
C TYR A 591 -26.36 41.23 13.15
N HIS A 592 -25.29 42.00 12.97
CA HIS A 592 -25.24 43.43 13.27
C HIS A 592 -24.61 44.16 12.07
N ASP A 593 -25.29 45.18 11.56
CA ASP A 593 -24.97 45.84 10.27
C ASP A 593 -23.53 46.40 10.19
N VAL A 594 -22.88 46.72 11.31
CA VAL A 594 -21.55 47.37 11.34
C VAL A 594 -20.48 46.47 11.89
N ASP A 595 -20.79 45.62 12.91
CA ASP A 595 -19.80 44.86 13.70
C ASP A 595 -19.73 43.37 13.31
N SER A 596 -20.59 42.87 12.41
CA SER A 596 -20.54 41.52 11.94
C SER A 596 -19.57 41.36 10.77
N ASN A 597 -18.65 40.40 10.90
CA ASN A 597 -17.69 40.04 9.85
C ASN A 597 -17.32 38.57 9.97
N ASP A 598 -16.60 38.04 8.98
CA ASP A 598 -16.18 36.62 8.91
C ASP A 598 -15.46 36.16 10.15
N LEU A 599 -14.58 37.01 10.71
CA LEU A 599 -13.80 36.67 11.89
C LEU A 599 -14.68 36.49 13.14
N ALA A 600 -15.69 37.38 13.31
CA ALA A 600 -16.66 37.29 14.40
C ALA A 600 -17.47 35.99 14.34
N TYR A 601 -17.92 35.61 13.12
CA TYR A 601 -18.68 34.35 12.93
C TYR A 601 -17.80 33.10 13.13
N ARG A 602 -16.54 33.13 12.71
CA ARG A 602 -15.60 32.03 13.04
C ARG A 602 -15.46 31.83 14.54
N PHE A 603 -15.22 32.89 15.29
CA PHE A 603 -15.10 32.81 16.76
C PHE A 603 -16.41 32.39 17.43
N ALA A 604 -17.56 32.91 16.99
CA ALA A 604 -18.84 32.51 17.56
C ALA A 604 -19.17 31.04 17.27
N ALA A 605 -18.82 30.55 16.07
CA ALA A 605 -18.99 29.14 15.68
C ALA A 605 -18.08 28.23 16.50
N SER A 606 -16.82 28.60 16.71
CA SER A 606 -15.87 27.89 17.56
C SER A 606 -16.36 27.82 19.03
N ASP A 607 -16.83 28.96 19.60
CA ASP A 607 -17.42 29.00 20.95
C ASP A 607 -18.67 28.14 21.06
N ALA A 608 -19.56 28.13 20.03
CA ALA A 608 -20.73 27.27 20.01
C ALA A 608 -20.37 25.79 20.05
N LEU A 609 -19.42 25.37 19.20
CA LEU A 609 -18.98 23.97 19.16
C LEU A 609 -18.34 23.52 20.46
N ARG A 610 -17.48 24.34 21.07
CA ARG A 610 -16.85 24.04 22.35
C ARG A 610 -17.86 23.81 23.46
N LYS A 611 -18.83 24.71 23.60
CA LYS A 611 -19.93 24.60 24.58
C LYS A 611 -20.79 23.36 24.30
N ALA A 612 -21.09 23.12 23.04
CA ALA A 612 -21.91 21.96 22.63
C ALA A 612 -21.21 20.64 22.97
N VAL A 613 -19.91 20.52 22.72
CA VAL A 613 -19.13 19.31 23.04
C VAL A 613 -19.07 19.09 24.55
N GLU A 614 -18.87 20.15 25.35
CA GLU A 614 -18.85 20.06 26.81
C GLU A 614 -20.19 19.58 27.37
N GLU A 615 -21.32 20.10 26.90
CA GLU A 615 -22.66 19.70 27.32
C GLU A 615 -23.05 18.30 26.79
N ALA A 616 -22.59 17.94 25.61
CA ALA A 616 -22.83 16.64 24.97
C ALA A 616 -22.09 15.48 25.67
N GLY A 617 -21.11 15.78 26.51
CA GLY A 617 -20.24 14.82 27.19
C GLY A 617 -19.17 14.26 26.24
N PRO A 618 -17.96 14.81 26.28
CA PRO A 618 -16.87 14.37 25.43
C PRO A 618 -16.45 12.94 25.75
N VAL A 619 -16.10 12.17 24.72
CA VAL A 619 -15.59 10.80 24.79
C VAL A 619 -14.25 10.75 24.08
N LEU A 620 -13.24 10.30 24.78
CA LEU A 620 -11.94 10.02 24.18
C LEU A 620 -12.02 8.72 23.37
N LEU A 621 -11.53 8.75 22.15
CA LEU A 621 -11.41 7.58 21.29
C LEU A 621 -9.94 7.19 21.19
N GLU A 622 -9.66 5.91 21.44
CA GLU A 622 -8.34 5.31 21.27
C GLU A 622 -8.30 4.43 20.01
N PRO A 623 -7.18 4.42 19.26
CA PRO A 623 -7.03 3.53 18.10
C PRO A 623 -6.89 2.09 18.59
N ILE A 624 -7.76 1.22 18.05
CA ILE A 624 -7.74 -0.22 18.26
C ILE A 624 -7.06 -0.90 17.08
N MET A 625 -6.13 -1.77 17.40
CA MET A 625 -5.36 -2.55 16.43
C MET A 625 -5.93 -3.96 16.36
N ARG A 626 -6.04 -4.50 15.14
CA ARG A 626 -6.19 -5.94 14.92
C ARG A 626 -4.83 -6.58 15.03
N ILE A 627 -4.74 -7.70 15.74
CA ILE A 627 -3.51 -8.41 16.01
C ILE A 627 -3.72 -9.87 15.62
N GLU A 628 -2.84 -10.42 14.80
CA GLU A 628 -2.73 -11.85 14.59
C GLU A 628 -1.36 -12.29 15.15
N VAL A 629 -1.34 -13.25 16.07
CA VAL A 629 -0.11 -13.84 16.59
C VAL A 629 -0.07 -15.29 16.18
N VAL A 630 1.02 -15.70 15.52
CA VAL A 630 1.27 -17.08 15.12
C VAL A 630 2.39 -17.63 15.99
N THR A 631 2.13 -18.74 16.69
CA THR A 631 3.06 -19.28 17.69
C THR A 631 2.96 -20.81 17.77
N PRO A 632 4.05 -21.52 18.11
CA PRO A 632 3.93 -22.92 18.57
C PRO A 632 3.04 -23.03 19.80
N ASP A 633 2.35 -24.18 19.95
CA ASP A 633 1.40 -24.43 21.05
C ASP A 633 2.03 -24.24 22.44
N ASP A 634 3.30 -24.59 22.60
CA ASP A 634 4.06 -24.44 23.85
C ASP A 634 4.05 -23.01 24.43
N TYR A 635 3.89 -21.98 23.59
CA TYR A 635 3.94 -20.57 23.98
C TYR A 635 2.56 -19.92 24.03
N LEU A 636 1.50 -20.61 23.61
CA LEU A 636 0.13 -20.09 23.52
C LEU A 636 -0.33 -19.44 24.83
N GLY A 637 -0.12 -20.13 25.96
CA GLY A 637 -0.54 -19.64 27.28
C GLY A 637 0.15 -18.35 27.69
N ASN A 638 1.45 -18.24 27.49
CA ASN A 638 2.25 -17.06 27.85
C ASN A 638 1.85 -15.84 27.00
N ILE A 639 1.67 -16.04 25.69
CA ILE A 639 1.28 -14.99 24.76
C ILE A 639 -0.15 -14.50 25.03
N THR A 640 -1.07 -15.43 25.29
CA THR A 640 -2.47 -15.11 25.65
C THR A 640 -2.54 -14.31 26.95
N ALA A 641 -1.74 -14.66 27.95
CA ALA A 641 -1.66 -13.94 29.21
C ALA A 641 -1.12 -12.51 29.02
N ASP A 642 -0.05 -12.33 28.22
CA ASP A 642 0.51 -11.01 27.93
C ASP A 642 -0.47 -10.14 27.12
N LEU A 643 -1.13 -10.68 26.10
CA LEU A 643 -2.18 -9.99 25.36
C LEU A 643 -3.32 -9.53 26.27
N SER A 644 -3.77 -10.39 27.18
CA SER A 644 -4.81 -10.05 28.14
C SER A 644 -4.37 -8.92 29.11
N ALA A 645 -3.13 -8.94 29.56
CA ALA A 645 -2.54 -7.88 30.39
C ALA A 645 -2.46 -6.53 29.63
N ARG A 646 -2.38 -6.57 28.32
CA ARG A 646 -2.39 -5.40 27.41
C ARG A 646 -3.80 -4.92 27.02
N ARG A 647 -4.84 -5.37 27.70
CA ARG A 647 -6.24 -5.05 27.40
C ARG A 647 -6.68 -5.59 26.02
N ALA A 648 -6.00 -6.60 25.51
CA ALA A 648 -6.40 -7.21 24.25
C ALA A 648 -7.67 -8.07 24.46
N LEU A 649 -8.61 -7.93 23.54
CA LEU A 649 -9.77 -8.80 23.42
C LEU A 649 -9.43 -9.90 22.43
N ILE A 650 -9.23 -11.11 22.92
CA ILE A 650 -9.00 -12.27 22.06
C ILE A 650 -10.32 -12.67 21.42
N GLU A 651 -10.39 -12.64 20.10
CA GLU A 651 -11.60 -12.97 19.34
C GLU A 651 -11.69 -14.45 19.00
N ARG A 652 -10.55 -15.01 18.60
CA ARG A 652 -10.46 -16.38 18.14
C ARG A 652 -9.07 -16.94 18.38
N THR A 653 -9.01 -18.24 18.68
CA THR A 653 -7.79 -19.04 18.62
C THR A 653 -8.06 -20.21 17.68
N SER A 654 -7.17 -20.40 16.70
CA SER A 654 -7.29 -21.46 15.69
C SER A 654 -5.95 -22.17 15.50
N THR A 655 -5.98 -23.35 14.90
CA THR A 655 -4.78 -24.11 14.58
C THR A 655 -4.49 -24.00 13.10
N ARG A 656 -3.25 -23.68 12.75
CA ARG A 656 -2.75 -23.64 11.38
C ARG A 656 -1.56 -24.60 11.25
N GLY A 657 -1.83 -25.81 10.78
CA GLY A 657 -0.82 -26.87 10.77
C GLY A 657 -0.37 -27.24 12.19
N LYS A 658 0.92 -27.02 12.51
CA LYS A 658 1.49 -27.23 13.85
C LYS A 658 1.56 -25.95 14.71
N LEU A 659 1.03 -24.84 14.19
CA LEU A 659 1.09 -23.54 14.86
C LEU A 659 -0.31 -23.13 15.32
N MET A 660 -0.35 -22.36 16.39
CA MET A 660 -1.54 -21.70 16.91
C MET A 660 -1.60 -20.28 16.41
N VAL A 661 -2.79 -19.84 16.02
CA VAL A 661 -3.07 -18.47 15.58
C VAL A 661 -4.01 -17.84 16.58
N ILE A 662 -3.64 -16.69 17.12
CA ILE A 662 -4.45 -15.89 18.04
C ILE A 662 -4.86 -14.61 17.30
N ASP A 663 -6.16 -14.47 17.04
CA ASP A 663 -6.75 -13.23 16.53
C ASP A 663 -7.23 -12.41 17.72
N ALA A 664 -6.79 -11.17 17.83
CA ALA A 664 -7.13 -10.29 18.94
C ALA A 664 -7.27 -8.83 18.49
N ARG A 665 -7.94 -8.04 19.31
CA ARG A 665 -7.99 -6.56 19.20
C ARG A 665 -7.41 -5.94 20.46
N ALA A 666 -6.52 -4.95 20.31
CA ALA A 666 -5.95 -4.25 21.46
C ALA A 666 -5.75 -2.76 21.19
N PRO A 667 -5.79 -1.91 22.25
CA PRO A 667 -5.43 -0.50 22.13
C PRO A 667 -3.96 -0.32 21.74
N LEU A 668 -3.68 0.54 20.75
CA LEU A 668 -2.31 0.79 20.29
C LEU A 668 -1.36 1.18 21.42
N GLU A 669 -1.83 1.99 22.39
CA GLU A 669 -1.01 2.41 23.54
C GLU A 669 -0.42 1.23 24.31
N LYS A 670 -1.16 0.14 24.43
CA LYS A 670 -0.74 -1.07 25.16
C LYS A 670 0.18 -1.98 24.33
N MET A 671 0.25 -1.74 23.03
CA MET A 671 1.05 -2.56 22.10
C MET A 671 2.47 -2.05 21.91
N PHE A 672 2.83 -0.88 22.44
CA PHE A 672 4.20 -0.41 22.40
C PHE A 672 5.16 -1.41 23.07
N GLY A 673 6.26 -1.73 22.35
CA GLY A 673 7.22 -2.74 22.79
C GLY A 673 6.75 -4.18 22.68
N TYR A 674 5.58 -4.46 22.09
CA TYR A 674 5.06 -5.82 21.96
C TYR A 674 5.97 -6.73 21.09
N SER A 675 6.63 -6.17 20.08
CA SER A 675 7.61 -6.89 19.24
C SER A 675 8.71 -7.56 20.10
N THR A 676 9.25 -6.82 21.06
CA THR A 676 10.24 -7.35 22.01
C THR A 676 9.63 -8.36 22.97
N ALA A 677 8.43 -8.09 23.47
CA ALA A 677 7.74 -8.97 24.42
C ALA A 677 7.41 -10.33 23.79
N VAL A 678 6.80 -10.36 22.60
CA VAL A 678 6.43 -11.61 21.92
C VAL A 678 7.64 -12.45 21.57
N ARG A 679 8.74 -11.83 21.13
CA ARG A 679 10.02 -12.53 20.89
C ARG A 679 10.58 -13.17 22.15
N SER A 680 10.59 -12.43 23.26
CA SER A 680 11.06 -12.94 24.55
C SER A 680 10.19 -14.09 25.06
N LEU A 681 8.87 -13.96 24.99
CA LEU A 681 7.92 -14.97 25.46
C LEU A 681 7.95 -16.27 24.63
N SER A 682 8.32 -16.18 23.37
CA SER A 682 8.33 -17.31 22.42
C SER A 682 9.72 -17.81 22.06
N GLN A 683 10.77 -17.27 22.67
CA GLN A 683 12.16 -17.54 22.29
C GLN A 683 12.43 -17.27 20.80
N GLY A 684 11.81 -16.22 20.26
CA GLY A 684 11.92 -15.85 18.85
C GLY A 684 11.10 -16.69 17.86
N ARG A 685 10.26 -17.62 18.34
CA ARG A 685 9.50 -18.56 17.50
C ARG A 685 8.09 -18.09 17.14
N ALA A 686 7.58 -17.05 17.77
CA ALA A 686 6.30 -16.43 17.41
C ALA A 686 6.54 -15.23 16.51
N SER A 687 5.64 -15.06 15.54
CA SER A 687 5.49 -13.87 14.75
C SER A 687 4.15 -13.19 15.07
N TYR A 688 4.05 -11.89 14.81
CA TYR A 688 2.78 -11.19 14.92
C TYR A 688 2.65 -10.16 13.82
N THR A 689 1.40 -9.87 13.50
CA THR A 689 1.02 -8.74 12.65
C THR A 689 0.07 -7.85 13.41
N MET A 690 0.11 -6.57 13.13
CA MET A 690 -0.74 -5.58 13.76
C MET A 690 -1.16 -4.54 12.74
N GLU A 691 -2.46 -4.30 12.61
CA GLU A 691 -3.02 -3.34 11.66
C GLU A 691 -4.07 -2.45 12.31
N PRO A 692 -4.22 -1.18 11.90
CA PRO A 692 -5.28 -0.32 12.38
C PRO A 692 -6.65 -0.88 12.02
N LEU A 693 -7.53 -1.05 13.01
CA LEU A 693 -8.88 -1.57 12.81
C LEU A 693 -9.91 -0.44 12.85
N GLU A 694 -10.05 0.22 14.00
CA GLU A 694 -11.06 1.23 14.27
C GLU A 694 -10.64 2.14 15.43
N TYR A 695 -11.43 3.17 15.70
CA TYR A 695 -11.36 3.93 16.93
C TYR A 695 -12.48 3.49 17.85
N ALA A 696 -12.18 3.24 19.14
CA ALA A 696 -13.18 2.86 20.13
C ALA A 696 -13.06 3.74 21.39
N ALA A 697 -14.13 3.83 22.16
CA ALA A 697 -14.14 4.61 23.39
C ALA A 697 -13.07 4.10 24.37
N ALA A 698 -12.18 5.00 24.77
CA ALA A 698 -11.21 4.76 25.83
C ALA A 698 -11.91 4.79 27.21
N PRO A 699 -11.32 4.17 28.24
CA PRO A 699 -11.82 4.28 29.61
C PRO A 699 -11.91 5.75 30.08
N ASP A 700 -12.96 6.09 30.82
CA ASP A 700 -13.19 7.46 31.31
C ASP A 700 -11.99 8.00 32.14
N SER A 701 -11.27 7.12 32.87
CA SER A 701 -10.04 7.46 33.59
C SER A 701 -8.90 8.00 32.72
N MET A 702 -8.87 7.61 31.45
CA MET A 702 -7.87 8.14 30.50
C MET A 702 -8.24 9.55 30.04
N LEU A 703 -9.53 9.82 29.83
CA LEU A 703 -9.99 11.16 29.51
C LEU A 703 -9.61 12.15 30.62
N GLU A 704 -9.84 11.77 31.90
CA GLU A 704 -9.49 12.56 33.06
C GLU A 704 -7.95 12.80 33.17
N ALA A 705 -7.17 11.74 32.98
CA ALA A 705 -5.72 11.82 33.05
C ALA A 705 -5.12 12.74 31.96
N ILE A 706 -5.67 12.70 30.74
CA ILE A 706 -5.19 13.51 29.61
C ILE A 706 -5.66 14.96 29.73
N ALA A 707 -6.90 15.17 30.24
CA ALA A 707 -7.44 16.52 30.45
C ALA A 707 -6.81 17.25 31.64
N GLY A 708 -5.93 16.60 32.41
CA GLY A 708 -5.24 17.21 33.57
C GLY A 708 -6.13 17.41 34.78
N LEU A 709 -7.13 16.55 34.99
CA LEU A 709 -8.06 16.56 36.11
C LEU A 709 -7.69 15.50 37.16
#